data_ad2914b402f5693df63b1cf7dc574999
#
_entry.id   ad2914b402f5693df63b1cf7dc574999
#
_cell.length_a   1.000
_cell.length_b   1.000
_cell.length_c   1.000
_cell.angle_alpha   90.00
_cell.angle_beta   90.00
_cell.angle_gamma   90.00
#
_symmetry.space_group_name_H-M   'P 1'
#
loop_
_entity.id
_entity.type
_entity.pdbx_description
1 polymer ?
#
loop_
_entity_poly.entity_id
_entity_poly.type
_entity_poly.pdbx_seq_one_letter_code
_entity_poly.pdbx_strand_id
1 'polypeptide(L)'
;MSNPVQFSFSIEETEHEFRVEEFKITERLFQPFEINVTLLSRDADIAFEDVIRKAGVLQLFGQGSGVSRVFHGTVSEARFLGTGRQFSRYELKLVPDLWFLTQRQDCRIFQDQTINDIIEAVLEEAGVTAVRMLADAGEKQEYILQYHETDLAFIHRLMSQHGLWYYFDHTHSGHELVIVDKNELVNALPSTAENATLIPGAEQTPILYHADSGGVPDREHIFDADFATRVHTGAVSQNDYNYLTPKTRLMADVPESDEAEVYTDLAVYRYPGRYGQQPQGKLQSDYRLSAHKVSGTELKATTCVMRLIPGYSFLMERHPRQSLNRDFILLEVKHEGSDPQAHAEEAGDEPTTYHNKVIAFPADMTYRASALPAPVVEGPQTAVVVGPANEEIYTDNLGRIKIQFHWDRLGASDEHSSCWVRVSQSLAGPNWGAVFLPRIGHEVVVSFLEGDPDQPLVTGSVYNGLHLPPYDLPLKKTRTTLRSKTHKGEGYNEISLDDETNHEELYLRAQKDMNTLVLHDRFSHIGQDDELKVVQHREIAVQGDRKELIHGNKTSLNEKTLIEQVDQDVTVNYQANEVVSVAGNQHRQLEAHRRVQIGQNDTLEIGADLTTVILASRTTSVGGSDQLTVGGDFHIETQGDTSIRAEGEAAVVSADEIRVEVGAAGLVLKSSGVIEFYGTAITLNGVSDVALQGAKVDINPGAAAGSNQGVNSLSPIGLSIARLKPPVITSAVYQSMIEQGVLMMELCECGRGKTCQLHR
;
A
#
# COMPACT_ATOMS: atom_id res chain seq x y z
N MET A 1 9.69 71.08 12.62
CA MET A 1 8.62 70.48 11.81
C MET A 1 9.23 69.21 11.25
N SER A 2 8.78 68.09 11.76
CA SER A 2 9.20 66.79 11.22
C SER A 2 8.72 66.67 9.78
N ASN A 3 9.59 66.28 8.85
CA ASN A 3 9.14 65.95 7.49
C ASN A 3 8.06 64.84 7.61
N PRO A 4 6.85 65.04 7.04
CA PRO A 4 5.80 64.02 7.12
C PRO A 4 6.28 62.77 6.37
N VAL A 5 5.87 61.61 6.88
CA VAL A 5 5.97 60.33 6.15
C VAL A 5 5.26 60.54 4.80
N GLN A 6 5.84 60.02 3.72
CA GLN A 6 5.25 60.09 2.37
C GLN A 6 5.14 58.69 1.77
N PHE A 7 4.16 58.49 0.90
CA PHE A 7 3.91 57.26 0.21
C PHE A 7 3.87 57.47 -1.29
N SER A 8 4.45 56.58 -2.06
CA SER A 8 4.28 56.54 -3.51
C SER A 8 3.91 55.17 -3.98
N PHE A 9 3.13 55.10 -5.04
CA PHE A 9 2.73 53.86 -5.68
C PHE A 9 2.84 53.97 -7.18
N SER A 10 3.34 52.90 -7.80
CA SER A 10 3.44 52.78 -9.26
C SER A 10 3.18 51.36 -9.70
N ILE A 11 2.68 51.20 -10.92
CA ILE A 11 2.51 49.90 -11.58
C ILE A 11 3.41 49.90 -12.81
N GLU A 12 4.15 48.84 -13.01
CA GLU A 12 5.02 48.69 -14.18
C GLU A 12 4.19 48.64 -15.49
N GLU A 13 4.75 49.16 -16.55
CA GLU A 13 4.16 49.15 -17.89
C GLU A 13 2.79 49.86 -17.98
N THR A 14 2.50 50.81 -17.07
CA THR A 14 1.27 51.64 -17.16
C THR A 14 1.62 53.13 -17.09
N GLU A 15 0.81 53.97 -17.74
CA GLU A 15 0.92 55.43 -17.69
C GLU A 15 -0.01 56.06 -16.63
N HIS A 16 -0.72 55.19 -15.85
CA HIS A 16 -1.66 55.66 -14.84
C HIS A 16 -0.92 56.29 -13.64
N GLU A 17 -1.27 57.47 -13.26
CA GLU A 17 -0.75 58.13 -12.07
C GLU A 17 -1.66 57.85 -10.87
N PHE A 18 -1.03 57.39 -9.79
CA PHE A 18 -1.71 57.06 -8.54
C PHE A 18 -1.17 57.88 -7.38
N ARG A 19 -2.08 58.30 -6.47
CA ARG A 19 -1.73 58.78 -5.15
C ARG A 19 -2.22 57.77 -4.11
N VAL A 20 -1.44 57.51 -3.09
CA VAL A 20 -1.80 56.57 -2.02
C VAL A 20 -2.67 57.31 -1.00
N GLU A 21 -3.89 56.89 -0.82
CA GLU A 21 -4.79 57.38 0.24
C GLU A 21 -4.54 56.62 1.54
N GLU A 22 -4.57 55.29 1.49
CA GLU A 22 -4.28 54.44 2.60
C GLU A 22 -3.72 53.10 2.13
N PHE A 23 -3.03 52.42 3.00
CA PHE A 23 -2.62 51.04 2.74
C PHE A 23 -2.62 50.18 4.02
N LYS A 24 -2.79 48.89 3.82
CA LYS A 24 -2.61 47.83 4.82
C LYS A 24 -1.77 46.74 4.23
N ILE A 25 -0.64 46.43 4.86
CA ILE A 25 0.25 45.34 4.43
C ILE A 25 0.32 44.33 5.55
N THR A 26 0.19 43.05 5.21
CA THR A 26 0.41 41.96 6.13
C THR A 26 1.52 41.08 5.59
N GLU A 27 2.64 41.05 6.28
CA GLU A 27 3.76 40.13 6.03
C GLU A 27 3.84 39.17 7.22
N ARG A 28 3.99 37.88 6.95
CA ARG A 28 4.13 36.85 7.99
C ARG A 28 5.00 35.69 7.53
N LEU A 29 5.76 35.11 8.46
CA LEU A 29 6.51 33.87 8.20
C LEU A 29 5.58 32.79 7.70
N PHE A 30 6.04 32.08 6.68
CA PHE A 30 5.34 30.94 6.12
C PHE A 30 3.95 31.26 5.53
N GLN A 31 3.74 32.50 5.11
CA GLN A 31 2.53 32.96 4.42
C GLN A 31 2.89 33.93 3.30
N PRO A 32 2.19 33.90 2.14
CA PRO A 32 2.27 34.98 1.17
C PRO A 32 1.86 36.31 1.80
N PHE A 33 2.61 37.36 1.53
CA PHE A 33 2.21 38.68 1.99
C PHE A 33 1.00 39.20 1.20
N GLU A 34 0.30 40.14 1.80
CA GLU A 34 -0.79 40.89 1.14
C GLU A 34 -0.61 42.38 1.34
N ILE A 35 -0.69 43.13 0.24
CA ILE A 35 -0.66 44.59 0.22
C ILE A 35 -1.99 45.04 -0.32
N ASN A 36 -2.81 45.64 0.53
CA ASN A 36 -4.04 46.30 0.13
C ASN A 36 -3.77 47.83 0.10
N VAL A 37 -3.92 48.45 -1.03
CA VAL A 37 -3.67 49.87 -1.19
C VAL A 37 -4.88 50.53 -1.81
N THR A 38 -5.36 51.60 -1.16
CA THR A 38 -6.38 52.50 -1.69
C THR A 38 -5.71 53.68 -2.38
N LEU A 39 -6.07 53.88 -3.61
CA LEU A 39 -5.42 54.77 -4.53
C LEU A 39 -6.40 55.83 -5.11
N LEU A 40 -5.90 56.99 -5.31
CA LEU A 40 -6.61 58.06 -6.00
C LEU A 40 -5.98 58.29 -7.37
N SER A 41 -6.78 58.28 -8.41
CA SER A 41 -6.36 58.64 -9.77
C SER A 41 -7.31 59.68 -10.37
N ARG A 42 -6.77 60.51 -11.28
CA ARG A 42 -7.61 61.41 -12.10
C ARG A 42 -8.32 60.66 -13.21
N ASP A 43 -7.85 59.51 -13.57
CA ASP A 43 -8.48 58.61 -14.53
C ASP A 43 -9.65 57.90 -13.86
N ALA A 44 -10.85 58.09 -14.40
CA ALA A 44 -12.07 57.48 -13.87
C ALA A 44 -12.41 56.12 -14.55
N ASP A 45 -11.67 55.72 -15.57
CA ASP A 45 -12.00 54.56 -16.40
C ASP A 45 -10.74 53.71 -16.66
N ILE A 46 -10.00 53.41 -15.61
CA ILE A 46 -8.85 52.51 -15.67
C ILE A 46 -9.35 51.08 -15.97
N ALA A 47 -8.92 50.57 -17.12
CA ALA A 47 -9.23 49.18 -17.49
C ALA A 47 -8.49 48.21 -16.55
N PHE A 48 -9.21 47.29 -15.90
CA PHE A 48 -8.59 46.41 -14.93
C PHE A 48 -7.63 45.38 -15.58
N GLU A 49 -7.84 45.08 -16.87
CA GLU A 49 -6.92 44.27 -17.68
C GLU A 49 -5.52 44.88 -17.78
N ASP A 50 -5.40 46.19 -17.70
CA ASP A 50 -4.12 46.89 -17.78
C ASP A 50 -3.34 46.85 -16.46
N VAL A 51 -3.99 46.51 -15.34
CA VAL A 51 -3.35 46.48 -14.01
C VAL A 51 -3.28 45.11 -13.40
N ILE A 52 -4.21 44.21 -13.70
CA ILE A 52 -4.20 42.83 -13.18
C ILE A 52 -2.98 42.07 -13.70
N ARG A 53 -2.30 41.36 -12.81
CA ARG A 53 -1.06 40.61 -13.05
C ARG A 53 0.13 41.48 -13.46
N LYS A 54 0.06 42.78 -13.24
CA LYS A 54 1.22 43.70 -13.39
C LYS A 54 1.94 43.83 -12.06
N ALA A 55 3.23 44.06 -12.12
CA ALA A 55 4.05 44.36 -10.94
C ALA A 55 3.74 45.78 -10.43
N GLY A 56 3.49 45.86 -9.14
CA GLY A 56 3.26 47.14 -8.46
C GLY A 56 4.26 47.37 -7.34
N VAL A 57 4.62 48.60 -7.11
CA VAL A 57 5.62 49.04 -6.13
C VAL A 57 5.02 50.10 -5.22
N LEU A 58 4.99 49.81 -3.91
CA LEU A 58 4.65 50.77 -2.86
C LEU A 58 5.93 51.17 -2.13
N GLN A 59 6.23 52.48 -2.09
CA GLN A 59 7.40 53.01 -1.40
C GLN A 59 6.99 53.88 -0.23
N LEU A 60 7.62 53.66 0.92
CA LEU A 60 7.45 54.42 2.13
C LEU A 60 8.72 55.30 2.34
N PHE A 61 8.52 56.59 2.53
CA PHE A 61 9.58 57.53 2.80
C PHE A 61 9.47 57.96 4.27
N GLY A 62 10.54 57.76 5.02
CA GLY A 62 10.64 58.16 6.43
C GLY A 62 11.12 59.58 6.59
N GLN A 63 11.48 59.95 7.81
CA GLN A 63 12.11 61.24 8.13
C GLN A 63 13.51 61.31 7.49
N GLY A 64 13.61 62.02 6.36
CA GLY A 64 14.83 62.12 5.55
C GLY A 64 14.51 62.18 4.06
N SER A 65 15.51 62.23 3.20
CA SER A 65 15.33 62.29 1.75
C SER A 65 15.33 60.93 1.03
N GLY A 66 15.38 59.82 1.77
CA GLY A 66 15.53 58.46 1.21
C GLY A 66 14.29 57.56 1.40
N VAL A 67 14.17 56.54 0.56
CA VAL A 67 13.18 55.48 0.71
C VAL A 67 13.53 54.66 1.96
N SER A 68 12.60 54.57 2.89
CA SER A 68 12.78 53.79 4.13
C SER A 68 12.38 52.32 3.97
N ARG A 69 11.36 52.05 3.13
CA ARG A 69 10.88 50.70 2.84
C ARG A 69 10.23 50.65 1.46
N VAL A 70 10.48 49.58 0.74
CA VAL A 70 9.85 49.26 -0.55
C VAL A 70 9.09 47.97 -0.42
N PHE A 71 7.92 47.90 -1.03
CA PHE A 71 7.12 46.68 -1.15
C PHE A 71 6.80 46.44 -2.61
N HIS A 72 7.17 45.30 -3.10
CA HIS A 72 6.86 44.81 -4.45
C HIS A 72 5.81 43.71 -4.37
N GLY A 73 4.93 43.68 -5.35
CA GLY A 73 3.97 42.59 -5.50
C GLY A 73 3.27 42.65 -6.84
N THR A 74 2.62 41.56 -7.19
CA THR A 74 1.83 41.43 -8.43
C THR A 74 0.35 41.68 -8.09
N VAL A 75 -0.33 42.53 -8.87
CA VAL A 75 -1.75 42.85 -8.65
C VAL A 75 -2.61 41.61 -8.87
N SER A 76 -3.28 41.19 -7.83
CA SER A 76 -4.20 40.02 -7.83
C SER A 76 -5.67 40.43 -7.91
N GLU A 77 -6.02 41.62 -7.43
CA GLU A 77 -7.39 42.13 -7.41
C GLU A 77 -7.37 43.65 -7.62
N ALA A 78 -8.32 44.17 -8.38
CA ALA A 78 -8.55 45.56 -8.57
C ALA A 78 -10.04 45.88 -8.38
N ARG A 79 -10.33 46.92 -7.63
CA ARG A 79 -11.69 47.38 -7.33
C ARG A 79 -11.81 48.88 -7.61
N PHE A 80 -12.93 49.29 -8.16
CA PHE A 80 -13.33 50.67 -8.24
C PHE A 80 -14.27 51.01 -7.07
N LEU A 81 -13.88 51.96 -6.24
CA LEU A 81 -14.62 52.30 -5.02
C LEU A 81 -15.58 53.48 -5.22
N GLY A 82 -15.42 54.22 -6.33
CA GLY A 82 -16.27 55.35 -6.69
C GLY A 82 -15.47 56.56 -7.15
N THR A 83 -16.17 57.59 -7.58
CA THR A 83 -15.58 58.86 -8.06
C THR A 83 -15.96 59.99 -7.13
N GLY A 84 -14.96 60.72 -6.63
CA GLY A 84 -15.09 61.97 -5.93
C GLY A 84 -15.17 63.15 -6.91
N ARG A 85 -14.94 64.39 -6.43
CA ARG A 85 -14.96 65.59 -7.27
C ARG A 85 -13.75 65.71 -8.19
N GLN A 86 -12.57 65.33 -7.72
CA GLN A 86 -11.30 65.46 -8.45
C GLN A 86 -10.66 64.11 -8.77
N PHE A 87 -10.92 63.08 -7.96
CA PHE A 87 -10.27 61.78 -8.05
C PHE A 87 -11.29 60.64 -8.00
N SER A 88 -10.98 59.58 -8.72
CA SER A 88 -11.60 58.29 -8.60
C SER A 88 -10.79 57.42 -7.63
N ARG A 89 -11.45 56.66 -6.81
CA ARG A 89 -10.85 55.75 -5.81
C ARG A 89 -10.81 54.34 -6.33
N TYR A 90 -9.65 53.76 -6.23
CA TYR A 90 -9.39 52.35 -6.58
C TYR A 90 -8.77 51.67 -5.39
N GLU A 91 -9.07 50.38 -5.23
CA GLU A 91 -8.39 49.50 -4.28
C GLU A 91 -7.69 48.43 -5.07
N LEU A 92 -6.40 48.28 -4.85
CA LEU A 92 -5.59 47.19 -5.43
C LEU A 92 -5.08 46.29 -4.33
N LYS A 93 -5.14 44.98 -4.60
CA LYS A 93 -4.49 43.98 -3.78
C LYS A 93 -3.29 43.42 -4.52
N LEU A 94 -2.10 43.55 -3.92
CA LEU A 94 -0.87 42.99 -4.44
C LEU A 94 -0.45 41.79 -3.56
N VAL A 95 0.11 40.82 -4.21
CA VAL A 95 0.56 39.54 -3.58
C VAL A 95 1.92 39.14 -4.19
N PRO A 96 2.69 38.29 -3.51
CA PRO A 96 3.89 37.69 -4.12
C PRO A 96 3.52 36.73 -5.26
N ASP A 97 4.44 36.49 -6.17
CA ASP A 97 4.23 35.52 -7.25
C ASP A 97 3.93 34.10 -6.71
N LEU A 98 4.46 33.75 -5.56
CA LEU A 98 4.11 32.53 -4.83
C LEU A 98 2.61 32.37 -4.58
N TRP A 99 1.86 33.48 -4.41
CA TRP A 99 0.43 33.44 -4.16
C TRP A 99 -0.35 32.79 -5.32
N PHE A 100 0.12 32.95 -6.58
CA PHE A 100 -0.55 32.37 -7.73
C PHE A 100 -0.57 30.84 -7.73
N LEU A 101 0.28 30.20 -6.93
CA LEU A 101 0.22 28.76 -6.67
C LEU A 101 -1.06 28.35 -5.93
N THR A 102 -1.78 29.27 -5.30
CA THR A 102 -3.13 29.01 -4.74
C THR A 102 -4.18 28.78 -5.81
N GLN A 103 -3.94 29.27 -7.04
CA GLN A 103 -4.86 29.20 -8.17
C GLN A 103 -4.55 28.01 -9.11
N ARG A 104 -3.54 27.22 -8.77
CA ARG A 104 -3.15 26.01 -9.49
C ARG A 104 -3.40 24.82 -8.58
N GLN A 105 -4.08 23.80 -9.08
CA GLN A 105 -4.39 22.56 -8.38
C GLN A 105 -4.07 21.38 -9.28
N ASP A 106 -3.40 20.36 -8.74
CA ASP A 106 -3.02 19.20 -9.52
C ASP A 106 -3.07 17.88 -8.71
N CYS A 107 -2.92 16.77 -9.44
CA CYS A 107 -2.60 15.46 -8.93
C CYS A 107 -1.33 15.00 -9.64
N ARG A 108 -0.21 14.96 -8.93
CA ARG A 108 1.12 14.64 -9.48
C ARG A 108 1.88 13.69 -8.57
N ILE A 109 2.70 12.87 -9.17
CA ILE A 109 3.56 11.89 -8.49
C ILE A 109 5.00 12.35 -8.59
N PHE A 110 5.70 12.37 -7.45
CA PHE A 110 7.14 12.62 -7.36
C PHE A 110 7.81 11.38 -6.78
N GLN A 111 8.88 10.89 -7.42
CA GLN A 111 9.58 9.68 -7.02
C GLN A 111 11.08 9.93 -6.94
N ASP A 112 11.74 9.31 -5.95
CA ASP A 112 13.20 9.32 -5.75
C ASP A 112 13.83 10.73 -5.72
N GLN A 113 13.08 11.71 -5.21
CA GLN A 113 13.49 13.11 -5.11
C GLN A 113 13.58 13.54 -3.65
N THR A 114 14.43 14.53 -3.37
CA THR A 114 14.40 15.21 -2.07
C THR A 114 13.22 16.17 -2.01
N ILE A 115 12.78 16.50 -0.80
CA ILE A 115 11.72 17.51 -0.62
C ILE A 115 12.11 18.84 -1.24
N ASN A 116 13.39 19.18 -1.16
CA ASN A 116 13.93 20.41 -1.76
C ASN A 116 13.82 20.39 -3.30
N ASP A 117 14.13 19.25 -3.94
CA ASP A 117 13.99 19.10 -5.41
C ASP A 117 12.52 19.22 -5.83
N ILE A 118 11.59 18.65 -5.06
CA ILE A 118 10.15 18.71 -5.34
C ILE A 118 9.65 20.18 -5.23
N ILE A 119 10.03 20.87 -4.16
CA ILE A 119 9.65 22.28 -3.97
C ILE A 119 10.22 23.12 -5.12
N GLU A 120 11.48 22.90 -5.49
CA GLU A 120 12.11 23.62 -6.61
C GLU A 120 11.36 23.40 -7.93
N ALA A 121 11.07 22.14 -8.26
CA ALA A 121 10.35 21.82 -9.48
C ALA A 121 8.98 22.51 -9.56
N VAL A 122 8.24 22.59 -8.43
CA VAL A 122 6.94 23.26 -8.38
C VAL A 122 7.09 24.79 -8.53
N LEU A 123 8.11 25.38 -7.90
CA LEU A 123 8.39 26.80 -7.99
C LEU A 123 8.87 27.20 -9.40
N GLU A 124 9.79 26.43 -10.00
CA GLU A 124 10.30 26.67 -11.37
C GLU A 124 9.18 26.59 -12.41
N GLU A 125 8.30 25.59 -12.32
CA GLU A 125 7.14 25.45 -13.21
C GLU A 125 6.19 26.66 -13.11
N ALA A 126 6.14 27.31 -11.95
CA ALA A 126 5.36 28.51 -11.72
C ALA A 126 6.11 29.79 -12.07
N GLY A 127 7.39 29.73 -12.41
CA GLY A 127 8.25 30.87 -12.65
C GLY A 127 8.64 31.65 -11.38
N VAL A 128 8.53 31.01 -10.20
CA VAL A 128 8.88 31.62 -8.90
C VAL A 128 10.33 31.27 -8.54
N THR A 129 11.15 32.28 -8.39
CA THR A 129 12.55 32.14 -7.96
C THR A 129 12.64 32.22 -6.44
N ALA A 130 13.41 31.32 -5.82
CA ALA A 130 13.66 31.34 -4.39
C ALA A 130 15.15 31.34 -4.06
N VAL A 131 15.53 32.15 -3.08
CA VAL A 131 16.84 32.09 -2.41
C VAL A 131 16.76 31.01 -1.33
N ARG A 132 17.75 30.11 -1.27
CA ARG A 132 17.76 29.01 -0.31
C ARG A 132 18.89 29.18 0.68
N MET A 133 18.54 29.25 1.95
CA MET A 133 19.46 29.25 3.08
C MET A 133 19.23 27.96 3.86
N LEU A 134 19.71 26.83 3.31
CA LEU A 134 19.50 25.48 3.87
C LEU A 134 20.80 24.90 4.38
N ALA A 135 20.77 24.37 5.58
CA ALA A 135 21.89 23.63 6.18
C ALA A 135 21.91 22.16 5.77
N ASP A 136 20.79 21.58 5.35
CA ASP A 136 20.65 20.18 4.97
C ASP A 136 20.03 20.03 3.56
N ALA A 137 20.60 19.14 2.75
CA ALA A 137 20.05 18.82 1.43
C ALA A 137 18.75 17.97 1.50
N GLY A 138 18.51 17.30 2.63
CA GLY A 138 17.39 16.40 2.84
C GLY A 138 17.60 15.00 2.23
N GLU A 139 16.84 14.04 2.70
CA GLU A 139 16.84 12.66 2.18
C GLU A 139 15.84 12.50 1.04
N LYS A 140 16.18 11.63 0.08
CA LYS A 140 15.26 11.28 -1.01
C LYS A 140 14.05 10.52 -0.47
N GLN A 141 12.90 10.90 -0.95
CA GLN A 141 11.63 10.23 -0.70
C GLN A 141 11.33 9.27 -1.85
N GLU A 142 10.93 8.04 -1.52
CA GLU A 142 10.58 7.04 -2.54
C GLU A 142 9.36 7.48 -3.36
N TYR A 143 8.37 8.08 -2.68
CA TYR A 143 7.10 8.42 -3.30
C TYR A 143 6.38 9.53 -2.51
N ILE A 144 6.05 10.60 -3.18
CA ILE A 144 5.26 11.72 -2.64
C ILE A 144 4.18 12.09 -3.65
N LEU A 145 2.96 12.24 -3.17
CA LEU A 145 1.82 12.58 -3.98
C LEU A 145 1.30 13.98 -3.65
N GLN A 146 1.14 14.82 -4.67
CA GLN A 146 0.22 15.94 -4.63
C GLN A 146 -1.15 15.40 -5.01
N TYR A 147 -2.12 15.47 -4.10
CA TYR A 147 -3.44 14.90 -4.33
C TYR A 147 -4.54 15.93 -4.04
N HIS A 148 -5.14 16.46 -5.11
CA HIS A 148 -6.16 17.52 -5.04
C HIS A 148 -5.77 18.71 -4.16
N GLU A 149 -4.49 18.98 -4.06
CA GLU A 149 -3.94 20.16 -3.37
C GLU A 149 -3.62 21.25 -4.37
N THR A 150 -3.75 22.51 -3.95
CA THR A 150 -3.12 23.59 -4.70
C THR A 150 -1.60 23.45 -4.59
N ASP A 151 -0.88 23.97 -5.59
CA ASP A 151 0.59 23.93 -5.57
C ASP A 151 1.14 24.55 -4.29
N LEU A 152 0.56 25.65 -3.81
CA LEU A 152 0.96 26.28 -2.55
C LEU A 152 0.67 25.38 -1.34
N ALA A 153 -0.52 24.79 -1.26
CA ALA A 153 -0.87 23.91 -0.14
C ALA A 153 0.07 22.69 -0.09
N PHE A 154 0.43 22.15 -1.26
CA PHE A 154 1.36 21.05 -1.39
C PHE A 154 2.75 21.39 -0.87
N ILE A 155 3.39 22.47 -1.37
CA ILE A 155 4.72 22.85 -0.88
C ILE A 155 4.70 23.28 0.58
N HIS A 156 3.64 23.96 1.06
CA HIS A 156 3.49 24.28 2.48
C HIS A 156 3.43 23.04 3.37
N ARG A 157 2.69 22.01 2.93
CA ARG A 157 2.63 20.74 3.64
C ARG A 157 4.02 20.10 3.73
N LEU A 158 4.74 20.01 2.62
CA LEU A 158 6.08 19.46 2.59
C LEU A 158 7.06 20.25 3.46
N MET A 159 7.08 21.56 3.31
CA MET A 159 7.94 22.44 4.12
C MET A 159 7.67 22.27 5.61
N SER A 160 6.39 22.32 6.04
CA SER A 160 6.02 22.23 7.46
C SER A 160 6.37 20.88 8.09
N GLN A 161 6.32 19.80 7.30
CA GLN A 161 6.67 18.45 7.75
C GLN A 161 8.18 18.24 7.90
N HIS A 162 8.97 18.97 7.09
CA HIS A 162 10.43 18.85 7.03
C HIS A 162 11.18 20.01 7.69
N GLY A 163 10.47 20.84 8.47
CA GLY A 163 11.06 21.91 9.23
C GLY A 163 11.50 23.12 8.41
N LEU A 164 11.08 23.21 7.15
CA LEU A 164 11.33 24.34 6.29
C LEU A 164 10.28 25.43 6.51
N TRP A 165 10.68 26.66 6.35
CA TRP A 165 9.82 27.82 6.37
C TRP A 165 10.38 28.90 5.48
N TYR A 166 9.62 29.96 5.20
CA TYR A 166 10.06 31.03 4.32
C TYR A 166 9.55 32.39 4.80
N TYR A 167 10.21 33.42 4.28
CA TYR A 167 9.79 34.81 4.35
C TYR A 167 10.08 35.51 3.01
N PHE A 168 9.61 36.74 2.90
CA PHE A 168 9.90 37.58 1.73
C PHE A 168 10.85 38.71 2.11
N ASP A 169 11.82 38.94 1.27
CA ASP A 169 12.67 40.10 1.32
C ASP A 169 12.35 41.02 0.15
N HIS A 170 12.16 42.31 0.40
CA HIS A 170 11.86 43.30 -0.62
C HIS A 170 13.12 44.12 -0.90
N THR A 171 13.71 43.90 -2.07
CA THR A 171 14.88 44.60 -2.57
C THR A 171 14.47 45.81 -3.42
N HIS A 172 15.42 46.54 -3.99
CA HIS A 172 15.08 47.63 -4.93
C HIS A 172 14.50 47.15 -6.26
N SER A 173 14.75 45.87 -6.63
CA SER A 173 14.39 45.29 -7.93
C SER A 173 13.17 44.36 -7.90
N GLY A 174 12.68 44.02 -6.73
CA GLY A 174 11.57 43.07 -6.59
C GLY A 174 11.45 42.50 -5.20
N HIS A 175 10.59 41.51 -5.03
CA HIS A 175 10.52 40.69 -3.82
C HIS A 175 11.22 39.38 -4.08
N GLU A 176 11.91 38.85 -3.05
CA GLU A 176 12.61 37.60 -3.09
C GLU A 176 11.97 36.65 -2.07
N LEU A 177 11.65 35.40 -2.50
CA LEU A 177 11.25 34.35 -1.63
C LEU A 177 12.51 33.72 -0.99
N VAL A 178 12.63 33.74 0.34
CA VAL A 178 13.78 33.16 1.05
C VAL A 178 13.32 31.95 1.84
N ILE A 179 13.82 30.75 1.49
CA ILE A 179 13.52 29.50 2.16
C ILE A 179 14.62 29.15 3.14
N VAL A 180 14.26 28.81 4.37
CA VAL A 180 15.20 28.60 5.50
C VAL A 180 14.84 27.33 6.25
N ASP A 181 15.84 26.65 6.81
CA ASP A 181 15.66 25.47 7.68
C ASP A 181 16.10 25.73 9.14
N LYS A 182 16.83 26.83 9.43
CA LYS A 182 17.36 27.15 10.77
C LYS A 182 17.33 28.63 11.06
N ASN A 183 17.04 28.98 12.32
CA ASN A 183 17.06 30.39 12.75
C ASN A 183 18.45 31.05 12.68
N GLU A 184 19.52 30.28 12.82
CA GLU A 184 20.89 30.80 12.76
C GLU A 184 21.26 31.36 11.39
N LEU A 185 20.45 31.05 10.38
CA LEU A 185 20.60 31.56 9.01
C LEU A 185 19.82 32.86 8.74
N VAL A 186 18.99 33.33 9.70
CA VAL A 186 18.24 34.59 9.53
C VAL A 186 19.13 35.81 9.74
N ASN A 187 18.84 36.85 8.99
CA ASN A 187 19.55 38.11 9.08
C ASN A 187 19.10 38.94 10.30
N ALA A 188 19.99 39.76 10.82
CA ALA A 188 19.63 40.84 11.71
C ALA A 188 19.07 42.03 10.93
N LEU A 189 18.10 42.75 11.52
CA LEU A 189 17.61 44.00 10.89
C LEU A 189 18.75 44.96 10.61
N PRO A 190 18.81 45.53 9.38
CA PRO A 190 19.85 46.46 9.04
C PRO A 190 19.81 47.70 9.93
N SER A 191 20.99 48.30 10.14
CA SER A 191 21.13 49.56 10.87
C SER A 191 20.45 50.71 10.09
N THR A 192 20.04 51.77 10.79
CA THR A 192 19.46 52.96 10.20
C THR A 192 20.46 53.84 9.43
N ALA A 193 21.71 53.44 9.26
CA ALA A 193 22.70 54.17 8.48
C ALA A 193 22.45 54.02 6.99
N GLU A 194 22.57 55.10 6.27
CA GLU A 194 22.12 55.46 4.90
C GLU A 194 22.53 54.53 3.73
N ASN A 195 23.09 53.38 3.91
CA ASN A 195 23.38 52.46 2.82
C ASN A 195 23.38 51.02 3.35
N ALA A 196 22.24 50.58 3.87
CA ALA A 196 22.08 49.19 4.28
C ALA A 196 21.98 48.26 3.06
N THR A 197 23.08 48.07 2.36
CA THR A 197 23.33 46.79 1.70
C THR A 197 23.31 45.75 2.81
N LEU A 198 22.44 44.76 2.73
CA LEU A 198 22.34 43.65 3.69
C LEU A 198 23.73 42.97 3.75
N ILE A 199 24.55 43.36 4.67
CA ILE A 199 25.86 42.76 4.91
C ILE A 199 25.71 41.80 6.11
N PRO A 200 25.86 40.51 5.92
CA PRO A 200 25.91 39.57 7.04
C PRO A 200 26.96 40.00 8.07
N GLY A 201 26.55 40.28 9.31
CA GLY A 201 27.44 40.70 10.39
C GLY A 201 27.48 42.21 10.70
N ALA A 202 26.60 43.04 10.09
CA ALA A 202 26.41 44.44 10.51
C ALA A 202 25.92 44.50 11.97
N GLU A 203 26.51 45.40 12.77
CA GLU A 203 26.04 45.63 14.15
C GLU A 203 24.57 46.01 14.15
N GLN A 204 23.75 45.29 14.92
CA GLN A 204 22.33 45.51 15.07
C GLN A 204 22.08 46.84 15.77
N THR A 205 21.30 47.75 15.13
CA THR A 205 20.83 48.95 15.84
C THR A 205 19.61 48.56 16.68
N PRO A 206 19.68 48.65 18.03
CA PRO A 206 18.54 48.26 18.87
C PRO A 206 17.34 49.16 18.62
N ILE A 207 16.14 48.56 18.72
CA ILE A 207 14.87 49.29 18.70
C ILE A 207 14.52 49.61 20.15
N LEU A 208 14.39 50.88 20.41
CA LEU A 208 14.11 51.37 21.76
C LEU A 208 12.64 51.27 22.09
N TYR A 209 12.30 50.79 23.29
CA TYR A 209 10.98 50.93 23.83
C TYR A 209 10.81 52.32 24.46
N HIS A 210 9.76 53.00 24.08
CA HIS A 210 9.40 54.29 24.61
C HIS A 210 7.88 54.39 24.69
N ALA A 211 7.33 54.21 25.88
CA ALA A 211 5.90 54.32 26.10
C ALA A 211 5.44 55.77 25.76
N ASP A 212 4.29 55.88 25.17
CA ASP A 212 3.69 57.15 24.71
C ASP A 212 3.36 58.05 25.91
N SER A 213 4.31 58.86 26.33
CA SER A 213 4.24 59.75 27.53
C SER A 213 4.36 61.22 27.16
N GLY A 214 3.97 61.61 25.92
CA GLY A 214 3.82 63.02 25.53
C GLY A 214 5.05 63.71 24.97
N GLY A 215 6.17 63.06 24.78
CA GLY A 215 7.31 63.52 24.01
C GLY A 215 7.46 62.67 22.75
N VAL A 216 7.42 63.26 21.55
CA VAL A 216 7.64 62.53 20.29
C VAL A 216 9.13 62.30 20.12
N PRO A 217 9.65 61.08 20.23
CA PRO A 217 11.03 60.80 19.88
C PRO A 217 11.26 61.04 18.39
N ASP A 218 12.34 61.74 18.04
CA ASP A 218 12.78 61.90 16.63
C ASP A 218 13.30 60.59 15.99
N ARG A 219 13.06 59.43 16.58
CA ARG A 219 13.59 58.13 16.19
C ARG A 219 12.53 57.06 16.16
N GLU A 220 12.74 56.07 15.29
CA GLU A 220 11.95 54.82 15.29
C GLU A 220 11.96 54.14 16.66
N HIS A 221 10.80 53.77 17.17
CA HIS A 221 10.68 53.13 18.49
C HIS A 221 9.42 52.24 18.59
N ILE A 222 9.40 51.40 19.63
CA ILE A 222 8.24 50.62 20.08
C ILE A 222 7.54 51.46 21.17
N PHE A 223 6.25 51.78 20.99
CA PHE A 223 5.52 52.55 21.95
C PHE A 223 4.53 51.74 22.80
N ASP A 224 4.20 50.52 22.35
CA ASP A 224 3.41 49.56 23.12
C ASP A 224 3.95 48.14 22.93
N ALA A 225 4.02 47.38 24.02
CA ALA A 225 4.53 46.00 23.98
C ALA A 225 3.79 45.12 25.00
N ASP A 226 3.13 44.10 24.50
CA ASP A 226 2.45 43.05 25.29
C ASP A 226 3.19 41.73 25.08
N PHE A 227 3.65 41.14 26.20
CA PHE A 227 4.35 39.87 26.19
C PHE A 227 3.56 38.80 26.90
N ALA A 228 3.17 37.78 26.18
CA ALA A 228 2.37 36.69 26.69
C ALA A 228 3.13 35.35 26.61
N THR A 229 3.02 34.61 27.69
CA THR A 229 3.39 33.19 27.69
C THR A 229 2.13 32.38 28.05
N ARG A 230 1.87 31.36 27.23
CA ARG A 230 0.70 30.48 27.32
C ARG A 230 1.13 29.05 27.57
N VAL A 231 0.24 28.29 28.18
CA VAL A 231 0.41 26.84 28.27
C VAL A 231 0.44 26.25 26.89
N HIS A 232 1.41 25.38 26.63
CA HIS A 232 1.58 24.68 25.35
C HIS A 232 1.91 23.19 25.57
N THR A 233 1.95 22.44 24.50
CA THR A 233 2.40 21.05 24.52
C THR A 233 3.88 20.97 24.91
N GLY A 234 4.21 20.15 25.91
CA GLY A 234 5.58 19.95 26.40
C GLY A 234 6.22 18.63 25.99
N ALA A 235 5.49 17.74 25.31
CA ALA A 235 6.06 16.51 24.78
C ALA A 235 5.36 16.09 23.48
N VAL A 236 6.13 15.62 22.53
CA VAL A 236 5.60 15.06 21.28
C VAL A 236 6.15 13.67 21.07
N SER A 237 5.25 12.71 20.95
CA SER A 237 5.56 11.32 20.64
C SER A 237 4.93 10.93 19.34
N GLN A 238 5.67 10.21 18.51
CA GLN A 238 5.17 9.66 17.25
C GLN A 238 5.56 8.19 17.12
N ASN A 239 4.78 7.44 16.39
CA ASN A 239 5.13 6.07 16.02
C ASN A 239 4.73 5.80 14.58
N ASP A 240 5.41 4.84 13.97
CA ASP A 240 5.08 4.37 12.62
C ASP A 240 5.38 2.88 12.47
N TYR A 241 4.99 2.32 11.34
CA TYR A 241 5.22 0.94 10.98
C TYR A 241 5.88 0.84 9.60
N ASN A 242 7.08 0.27 9.55
CA ASN A 242 7.77 -0.03 8.31
C ASN A 242 7.70 -1.54 8.02
N TYR A 243 6.98 -1.92 6.97
CA TYR A 243 6.81 -3.32 6.58
C TYR A 243 8.11 -3.97 6.06
N LEU A 244 9.11 -3.19 5.67
CA LEU A 244 10.43 -3.70 5.29
C LEU A 244 11.24 -4.13 6.52
N THR A 245 10.99 -3.49 7.66
CA THR A 245 11.65 -3.77 8.93
C THR A 245 10.62 -3.98 10.07
N PRO A 246 9.70 -4.95 9.96
CA PRO A 246 8.49 -5.04 10.78
C PRO A 246 8.74 -5.27 12.27
N LYS A 247 9.94 -5.67 12.66
CA LYS A 247 10.35 -5.85 14.06
C LYS A 247 11.00 -4.60 14.67
N THR A 248 11.33 -3.61 13.85
CA THR A 248 11.95 -2.37 14.32
C THR A 248 10.87 -1.46 14.91
N ARG A 249 11.04 -1.10 16.16
CA ARG A 249 10.16 -0.13 16.80
C ARG A 249 10.55 1.27 16.34
N LEU A 250 9.61 1.98 15.74
CA LEU A 250 9.82 3.32 15.21
C LEU A 250 9.37 4.44 16.17
N MET A 251 9.08 4.11 17.43
CA MET A 251 8.66 5.09 18.44
C MET A 251 9.70 6.20 18.58
N ALA A 252 9.25 7.42 18.43
CA ALA A 252 10.04 8.65 18.53
C ALA A 252 9.41 9.56 19.58
N ASP A 253 10.08 9.69 20.71
CA ASP A 253 9.67 10.51 21.85
C ASP A 253 10.62 11.69 21.97
N VAL A 254 10.07 12.90 22.03
CA VAL A 254 10.80 14.14 22.28
C VAL A 254 10.09 14.90 23.38
N PRO A 255 10.59 14.80 24.61
CA PRO A 255 10.12 15.67 25.71
C PRO A 255 10.77 17.05 25.59
N GLU A 256 10.16 18.03 26.18
CA GLU A 256 10.81 19.31 26.44
C GLU A 256 12.08 19.10 27.31
N SER A 257 13.14 19.87 27.07
CA SER A 257 14.38 19.74 27.83
C SER A 257 14.17 20.00 29.34
N ASP A 258 15.02 19.42 30.17
CA ASP A 258 14.93 19.31 31.65
C ASP A 258 14.66 20.61 32.42
N GLU A 259 14.78 21.78 31.81
CA GLU A 259 14.54 23.08 32.47
C GLU A 259 13.04 23.46 32.58
N ALA A 260 12.17 22.74 31.86
CA ALA A 260 10.74 23.04 31.82
C ALA A 260 9.85 21.81 32.11
N GLU A 261 10.04 21.17 33.28
CA GLU A 261 9.15 20.07 33.75
C GLU A 261 7.67 20.45 33.79
N VAL A 262 7.35 21.75 33.68
CA VAL A 262 6.01 22.30 33.86
C VAL A 262 4.97 21.82 32.84
N TYR A 263 5.41 21.36 31.65
CA TYR A 263 4.52 21.01 30.54
C TYR A 263 4.67 19.57 30.04
N THR A 264 5.52 18.75 30.66
CA THR A 264 5.82 17.39 30.17
C THR A 264 4.63 16.44 30.28
N ASP A 265 3.65 16.75 31.13
CA ASP A 265 2.38 16.05 31.24
C ASP A 265 1.38 16.39 30.11
N LEU A 266 1.65 17.49 29.38
CA LEU A 266 0.86 17.90 28.22
C LEU A 266 1.46 17.30 26.94
N ALA A 267 1.25 16.01 26.74
CA ALA A 267 1.83 15.27 25.65
C ALA A 267 0.86 15.08 24.47
N VAL A 268 1.39 15.16 23.27
CA VAL A 268 0.70 14.79 22.03
C VAL A 268 1.30 13.52 21.47
N TYR A 269 0.48 12.47 21.29
CA TYR A 269 0.84 11.26 20.58
C TYR A 269 0.22 11.25 19.19
N ARG A 270 1.00 10.81 18.21
CA ARG A 270 0.58 10.73 16.82
C ARG A 270 0.93 9.39 16.16
N TYR A 271 -0.03 8.84 15.42
CA TYR A 271 0.11 7.66 14.55
C TYR A 271 -0.83 7.81 13.35
N PRO A 272 -0.35 7.52 12.13
CA PRO A 272 1.05 7.31 11.74
C PRO A 272 1.87 8.59 11.77
N GLY A 273 3.19 8.45 12.00
CA GLY A 273 4.15 9.55 11.99
C GLY A 273 4.63 9.93 10.60
N ARG A 274 4.51 9.03 9.63
CA ARG A 274 4.95 9.15 8.23
C ARG A 274 6.48 9.26 8.09
N TYR A 275 7.17 8.31 8.70
CA TYR A 275 8.62 8.17 8.57
C TYR A 275 9.05 6.71 8.53
N GLY A 276 10.14 6.44 7.80
CA GLY A 276 10.68 5.09 7.63
C GLY A 276 11.72 4.68 8.65
N GLN A 277 12.31 5.65 9.37
CA GLN A 277 13.41 5.45 10.32
C GLN A 277 13.21 6.27 11.58
N GLN A 278 13.58 5.72 12.75
CA GLN A 278 13.41 6.38 14.05
C GLN A 278 14.09 7.77 14.15
N PRO A 279 15.31 8.01 13.61
CA PRO A 279 15.91 9.35 13.65
C PRO A 279 15.06 10.41 12.95
N GLN A 280 14.44 10.07 11.82
CA GLN A 280 13.51 10.98 11.11
C GLN A 280 12.31 11.32 11.98
N GLY A 281 11.71 10.30 12.65
CA GLY A 281 10.60 10.51 13.56
C GLY A 281 10.96 11.41 14.74
N LYS A 282 12.16 11.28 15.29
CA LYS A 282 12.66 12.18 16.36
C LYS A 282 12.79 13.61 15.86
N LEU A 283 13.39 13.81 14.68
CA LEU A 283 13.54 15.13 14.08
C LEU A 283 12.17 15.79 13.81
N GLN A 284 11.23 15.05 13.26
CA GLN A 284 9.87 15.55 13.04
C GLN A 284 9.13 15.85 14.35
N SER A 285 9.34 15.04 15.39
CA SER A 285 8.76 15.29 16.71
C SER A 285 9.32 16.57 17.32
N ASP A 286 10.64 16.81 17.14
CA ASP A 286 11.30 18.04 17.58
C ASP A 286 10.76 19.28 16.83
N TYR A 287 10.56 19.21 15.52
CA TYR A 287 9.94 20.29 14.75
C TYR A 287 8.54 20.64 15.27
N ARG A 288 7.73 19.62 15.58
CA ARG A 288 6.39 19.83 16.14
C ARG A 288 6.41 20.44 17.53
N LEU A 289 7.30 19.96 18.38
CA LEU A 289 7.48 20.51 19.72
C LEU A 289 7.93 21.97 19.66
N SER A 290 8.90 22.30 18.79
CA SER A 290 9.37 23.67 18.55
C SER A 290 8.25 24.59 18.06
N ALA A 291 7.39 24.11 17.16
CA ALA A 291 6.22 24.88 16.72
C ALA A 291 5.23 25.17 17.87
N HIS A 292 5.01 24.21 18.76
CA HIS A 292 4.17 24.41 19.95
C HIS A 292 4.79 25.44 20.90
N LYS A 293 6.08 25.37 21.14
CA LYS A 293 6.81 26.32 22.00
C LYS A 293 6.68 27.75 21.50
N VAL A 294 6.96 27.99 20.22
CA VAL A 294 6.87 29.30 19.60
C VAL A 294 5.44 29.83 19.69
N SER A 295 4.43 29.00 19.47
CA SER A 295 3.02 29.41 19.61
C SER A 295 2.61 29.74 21.06
N GLY A 296 3.35 29.21 22.03
CA GLY A 296 3.14 29.47 23.45
C GLY A 296 3.73 30.80 23.95
N THR A 297 4.63 31.44 23.21
CA THR A 297 5.32 32.64 23.67
C THR A 297 5.34 33.68 22.55
N GLU A 298 4.71 34.82 22.78
CA GLU A 298 4.65 35.91 21.80
C GLU A 298 4.86 37.28 22.41
N LEU A 299 5.54 38.15 21.71
CA LEU A 299 5.57 39.57 21.89
C LEU A 299 4.67 40.22 20.84
N LYS A 300 3.66 40.96 21.26
CA LYS A 300 2.90 41.87 20.40
C LYS A 300 3.36 43.26 20.67
N ALA A 301 3.65 44.03 19.66
CA ALA A 301 4.07 45.40 19.82
C ALA A 301 3.47 46.29 18.75
N THR A 302 3.31 47.58 19.10
CA THR A 302 2.95 48.62 18.18
C THR A 302 4.16 49.56 18.00
N THR A 303 4.52 49.87 16.76
CA THR A 303 5.74 50.63 16.49
C THR A 303 5.57 51.57 15.29
N CYS A 304 6.51 52.49 15.13
CA CYS A 304 6.66 53.31 13.92
C CYS A 304 7.91 52.91 13.08
N VAL A 305 8.51 51.75 13.36
CA VAL A 305 9.73 51.28 12.68
C VAL A 305 9.40 50.70 11.31
N MET A 306 9.74 51.40 10.23
CA MET A 306 9.38 50.99 8.86
C MET A 306 10.17 49.80 8.34
N ARG A 307 11.40 49.59 8.82
CA ARG A 307 12.35 48.58 8.34
C ARG A 307 12.10 47.14 8.86
N LEU A 308 11.03 46.90 9.62
CA LEU A 308 10.71 45.63 10.17
C LEU A 308 10.34 44.60 9.08
N ILE A 309 10.99 43.44 9.10
CA ILE A 309 10.83 42.37 8.11
C ILE A 309 10.60 41.04 8.87
N PRO A 310 9.51 40.32 8.62
CA PRO A 310 9.36 38.99 9.17
C PRO A 310 10.56 38.09 8.83
N GLY A 311 10.98 37.28 9.79
CA GLY A 311 12.17 36.43 9.62
C GLY A 311 13.48 37.09 10.03
N TYR A 312 13.49 38.39 10.26
CA TYR A 312 14.67 39.08 10.76
C TYR A 312 14.66 39.20 12.28
N SER A 313 15.84 39.20 12.88
CA SER A 313 16.00 39.42 14.31
C SER A 313 16.19 40.91 14.63
N PHE A 314 15.69 41.33 15.78
CA PHE A 314 15.93 42.68 16.33
C PHE A 314 16.18 42.63 17.82
N LEU A 315 16.99 43.52 18.33
CA LEU A 315 17.24 43.72 19.74
C LEU A 315 16.29 44.80 20.26
N MET A 316 15.44 44.48 21.25
CA MET A 316 14.65 45.46 21.97
C MET A 316 15.42 45.95 23.22
N GLU A 317 15.45 47.23 23.44
CA GLU A 317 16.09 47.85 24.62
C GLU A 317 15.20 48.88 25.30
N ARG A 318 15.56 49.24 26.54
CA ARG A 318 14.91 50.23 27.40
C ARG A 318 13.50 49.87 27.85
N HIS A 319 13.10 48.62 27.71
CA HIS A 319 11.83 48.21 28.30
C HIS A 319 11.98 48.15 29.84
N PRO A 320 10.98 48.60 30.61
CA PRO A 320 11.01 48.56 32.09
C PRO A 320 11.19 47.16 32.64
N ARG A 321 10.57 46.13 31.99
CA ARG A 321 10.77 44.73 32.31
C ARG A 321 12.05 44.25 31.67
N GLN A 322 13.09 43.99 32.47
CA GLN A 322 14.44 43.65 32.00
C GLN A 322 14.49 42.40 31.12
N SER A 323 13.62 41.41 31.37
CA SER A 323 13.56 40.17 30.58
C SER A 323 13.12 40.38 29.12
N LEU A 324 12.61 41.55 28.78
CA LEU A 324 12.23 41.92 27.40
C LEU A 324 13.31 42.74 26.69
N ASN A 325 14.38 43.12 27.35
CA ASN A 325 15.56 43.73 26.72
C ASN A 325 16.45 42.64 26.15
N ARG A 326 16.02 42.06 25.02
CA ARG A 326 16.64 40.89 24.38
C ARG A 326 16.33 40.86 22.88
N ASP A 327 16.93 39.88 22.20
CA ASP A 327 16.69 39.64 20.79
C ASP A 327 15.35 38.91 20.59
N PHE A 328 14.62 39.34 19.60
CA PHE A 328 13.38 38.76 19.11
C PHE A 328 13.48 38.51 17.59
N ILE A 329 12.78 37.49 17.09
CA ILE A 329 12.56 37.27 15.66
C ILE A 329 11.13 37.66 15.31
N LEU A 330 10.98 38.43 14.24
CA LEU A 330 9.68 38.90 13.75
C LEU A 330 8.92 37.74 13.08
N LEU A 331 7.74 37.44 13.60
CA LEU A 331 6.82 36.47 13.04
C LEU A 331 5.84 37.10 12.04
N GLU A 332 5.29 38.27 12.40
CA GLU A 332 4.30 38.99 11.60
C GLU A 332 4.52 40.48 11.75
N VAL A 333 4.36 41.21 10.65
CA VAL A 333 4.31 42.65 10.65
C VAL A 333 3.09 43.13 9.84
N LYS A 334 2.25 43.93 10.48
CA LYS A 334 1.13 44.60 9.82
C LYS A 334 1.40 46.08 9.76
N HIS A 335 1.65 46.59 8.55
CA HIS A 335 1.86 48.01 8.31
C HIS A 335 0.55 48.68 7.94
N GLU A 336 0.28 49.80 8.55
CA GLU A 336 -0.88 50.64 8.26
C GLU A 336 -0.42 52.10 8.03
N GLY A 337 -0.82 52.66 6.91
CA GLY A 337 -0.52 54.05 6.57
C GLY A 337 -1.73 54.75 5.98
N SER A 338 -1.87 56.03 6.29
CA SER A 338 -2.94 56.89 5.73
C SER A 338 -2.37 58.26 5.39
N ASP A 339 -2.70 58.72 4.21
CA ASP A 339 -2.33 60.04 3.72
C ASP A 339 -3.57 60.86 3.30
N PRO A 340 -4.24 61.52 4.25
CA PRO A 340 -5.38 62.39 3.94
C PRO A 340 -5.04 63.51 2.96
N GLN A 341 -3.78 63.91 2.89
CA GLN A 341 -3.30 64.99 1.98
C GLN A 341 -3.30 64.55 0.49
N ALA A 342 -3.45 63.26 0.20
CA ALA A 342 -3.59 62.72 -1.14
C ALA A 342 -4.81 63.32 -1.89
N HIS A 343 -5.86 63.75 -1.17
CA HIS A 343 -7.05 64.41 -1.72
C HIS A 343 -6.82 65.86 -2.21
N ALA A 344 -5.64 66.39 -2.06
CA ALA A 344 -5.25 67.76 -2.49
C ALA A 344 -6.17 68.84 -1.88
N GLU A 345 -6.95 69.56 -2.70
CA GLU A 345 -7.83 70.64 -2.22
C GLU A 345 -8.99 70.18 -1.29
N GLU A 346 -9.31 68.89 -1.29
CA GLU A 346 -10.31 68.31 -0.39
C GLU A 346 -9.67 67.74 0.90
N ALA A 347 -8.35 67.85 1.05
CA ALA A 347 -7.63 67.36 2.23
C ALA A 347 -7.99 68.15 3.47
N GLY A 348 -8.22 67.47 4.58
CA GLY A 348 -8.36 68.06 5.93
C GLY A 348 -7.00 68.44 6.51
N ASP A 349 -6.99 68.96 7.73
CA ASP A 349 -5.75 69.25 8.48
C ASP A 349 -5.12 68.01 9.12
N GLU A 350 -5.61 66.79 8.82
CA GLU A 350 -5.10 65.54 9.37
C GLU A 350 -3.73 65.22 8.79
N PRO A 351 -2.75 64.89 9.64
CA PRO A 351 -1.41 64.56 9.18
C PRO A 351 -1.36 63.16 8.53
N THR A 352 -0.43 62.92 7.64
CA THR A 352 -0.06 61.62 7.16
C THR A 352 0.45 60.77 8.33
N THR A 353 -0.06 59.57 8.47
CA THR A 353 0.27 58.66 9.58
C THR A 353 0.82 57.35 9.10
N TYR A 354 1.71 56.78 9.87
CA TYR A 354 2.20 55.40 9.70
C TYR A 354 2.44 54.74 11.06
N HIS A 355 1.97 53.55 11.19
CA HIS A 355 2.32 52.64 12.29
C HIS A 355 2.29 51.18 11.84
N ASN A 356 2.90 50.35 12.62
CA ASN A 356 2.78 48.92 12.41
C ASN A 356 2.54 48.15 13.72
N LYS A 357 1.95 47.00 13.56
CA LYS A 357 1.74 46.03 14.64
C LYS A 357 2.57 44.79 14.33
N VAL A 358 3.33 44.34 15.29
CA VAL A 358 4.22 43.20 15.12
C VAL A 358 3.85 42.08 16.08
N ILE A 359 4.10 40.87 15.63
CA ILE A 359 4.19 39.67 16.48
C ILE A 359 5.61 39.15 16.34
N ALA A 360 6.25 38.87 17.46
CA ALA A 360 7.60 38.35 17.50
C ALA A 360 7.73 37.29 18.61
N PHE A 361 8.75 36.49 18.53
CA PHE A 361 9.10 35.49 19.55
C PHE A 361 10.57 35.63 19.93
N PRO A 362 10.98 35.20 21.14
CA PRO A 362 12.37 35.25 21.56
C PRO A 362 13.33 34.55 20.62
N ALA A 363 14.47 35.15 20.27
CA ALA A 363 15.41 34.63 19.26
C ALA A 363 16.11 33.32 19.68
N ASP A 364 16.11 32.99 20.97
CA ASP A 364 16.61 31.71 21.50
C ASP A 364 15.64 30.52 21.28
N MET A 365 14.44 30.78 20.78
CA MET A 365 13.47 29.75 20.41
C MET A 365 13.58 29.40 18.93
N THR A 366 13.59 28.12 18.60
CA THR A 366 13.65 27.66 17.19
C THR A 366 12.27 27.76 16.57
N TYR A 367 12.14 28.57 15.52
CA TYR A 367 10.90 28.63 14.72
C TYR A 367 10.73 27.37 13.87
N ARG A 368 9.55 26.83 13.92
CA ARG A 368 9.05 25.83 12.97
C ARG A 368 7.60 26.15 12.62
N ALA A 369 7.26 26.02 11.35
CA ALA A 369 5.87 26.13 10.95
C ALA A 369 5.05 24.97 11.54
N SER A 370 3.83 25.27 11.97
CA SER A 370 2.90 24.21 12.41
C SER A 370 2.64 23.24 11.28
N ALA A 371 2.77 21.94 11.57
CA ALA A 371 2.58 20.91 10.56
C ALA A 371 1.15 20.94 9.99
N LEU A 372 1.05 21.11 8.69
CA LEU A 372 -0.23 21.11 7.99
C LEU A 372 -0.75 19.69 7.78
N PRO A 373 -2.08 19.48 7.80
CA PRO A 373 -2.67 18.19 7.51
C PRO A 373 -2.37 17.78 6.06
N ALA A 374 -2.06 16.51 5.86
CA ALA A 374 -1.97 15.96 4.51
C ALA A 374 -3.37 15.66 3.96
N PRO A 375 -3.53 15.63 2.64
CA PRO A 375 -4.77 15.23 2.02
C PRO A 375 -5.12 13.78 2.40
N VAL A 376 -6.41 13.49 2.44
CA VAL A 376 -6.93 12.17 2.77
C VAL A 376 -7.71 11.65 1.57
N VAL A 377 -7.36 10.45 1.12
CA VAL A 377 -8.13 9.73 0.11
C VAL A 377 -9.27 9.00 0.82
N GLU A 378 -10.50 9.47 0.64
CA GLU A 378 -11.66 8.99 1.39
C GLU A 378 -12.13 7.58 1.01
N GLY A 379 -11.75 7.08 -0.16
CA GLY A 379 -12.22 5.78 -0.64
C GLY A 379 -11.21 5.06 -1.54
N PRO A 380 -11.51 3.82 -1.94
CA PRO A 380 -10.68 3.10 -2.90
C PRO A 380 -10.77 3.75 -4.28
N GLN A 381 -9.69 3.62 -5.03
CA GLN A 381 -9.60 4.01 -6.44
C GLN A 381 -9.29 2.79 -7.30
N THR A 382 -9.40 2.92 -8.62
CA THR A 382 -8.86 1.92 -9.53
C THR A 382 -7.63 2.44 -10.25
N ALA A 383 -6.77 1.52 -10.63
CA ALA A 383 -5.55 1.80 -11.37
C ALA A 383 -5.24 0.64 -12.32
N VAL A 384 -4.42 0.90 -13.33
CA VAL A 384 -3.94 -0.13 -14.25
C VAL A 384 -2.57 -0.59 -13.82
N VAL A 385 -2.33 -1.89 -13.82
CA VAL A 385 -0.99 -2.47 -13.56
C VAL A 385 -0.10 -2.19 -14.76
N VAL A 386 1.10 -1.68 -14.48
CA VAL A 386 2.08 -1.28 -15.50
C VAL A 386 3.45 -1.92 -15.25
N GLY A 387 4.34 -1.78 -16.21
CA GLY A 387 5.71 -2.30 -16.14
C GLY A 387 6.45 -2.17 -17.45
N PRO A 388 7.66 -2.76 -17.56
CA PRO A 388 8.48 -2.68 -18.75
C PRO A 388 7.79 -3.18 -20.01
N ALA A 389 8.13 -2.60 -21.14
CA ALA A 389 7.62 -3.03 -22.44
C ALA A 389 7.94 -4.51 -22.70
N ASN A 390 6.97 -5.25 -23.26
CA ASN A 390 7.04 -6.69 -23.56
C ASN A 390 7.09 -7.62 -22.34
N GLU A 391 6.82 -7.12 -21.13
CA GLU A 391 6.57 -7.95 -19.96
C GLU A 391 5.05 -8.14 -19.73
N GLU A 392 4.66 -9.29 -19.19
CA GLU A 392 3.28 -9.55 -18.71
C GLU A 392 3.17 -9.51 -17.19
N ILE A 393 4.26 -9.81 -16.50
CA ILE A 393 4.33 -9.87 -15.05
C ILE A 393 5.56 -9.10 -14.61
N TYR A 394 5.37 -8.05 -13.82
CA TYR A 394 6.46 -7.27 -13.26
C TYR A 394 6.26 -7.10 -11.77
N THR A 395 7.15 -7.69 -10.98
CA THR A 395 7.05 -7.74 -9.52
C THR A 395 8.42 -7.83 -8.88
N ASP A 396 8.51 -7.40 -7.64
CA ASP A 396 9.69 -7.54 -6.81
C ASP A 396 9.66 -8.80 -5.92
N ASN A 397 10.62 -8.93 -5.00
CA ASN A 397 10.75 -10.05 -4.09
C ASN A 397 9.65 -10.14 -2.99
N LEU A 398 8.86 -9.09 -2.80
CA LEU A 398 7.70 -9.05 -1.90
C LEU A 398 6.37 -9.22 -2.64
N GLY A 399 6.40 -9.44 -3.95
CA GLY A 399 5.19 -9.54 -4.77
C GLY A 399 4.49 -8.19 -4.98
N ARG A 400 5.24 -7.09 -4.83
CA ARG A 400 4.73 -5.74 -5.12
C ARG A 400 4.67 -5.52 -6.63
N ILE A 401 3.81 -4.62 -7.06
CA ILE A 401 3.59 -4.29 -8.48
C ILE A 401 3.69 -2.78 -8.71
N LYS A 402 3.78 -2.38 -9.96
CA LYS A 402 3.70 -0.99 -10.40
C LYS A 402 2.33 -0.72 -10.99
N ILE A 403 1.79 0.47 -10.76
CA ILE A 403 0.44 0.87 -11.20
C ILE A 403 0.45 2.25 -11.83
N GLN A 404 -0.54 2.52 -12.68
CA GLN A 404 -0.83 3.84 -13.22
C GLN A 404 -2.25 4.22 -12.80
N PHE A 405 -2.39 5.31 -12.03
CA PHE A 405 -3.69 5.85 -11.69
C PHE A 405 -4.35 6.52 -12.89
N HIS A 406 -5.69 6.49 -12.98
CA HIS A 406 -6.42 7.09 -14.09
C HIS A 406 -6.32 8.61 -14.15
N TRP A 407 -6.10 9.26 -13.01
CA TRP A 407 -5.91 10.70 -12.92
C TRP A 407 -4.46 11.13 -13.22
N ASP A 408 -3.51 10.23 -13.17
CA ASP A 408 -2.11 10.54 -13.46
C ASP A 408 -1.91 10.73 -14.97
N ARG A 409 -1.89 11.99 -15.37
CA ARG A 409 -1.74 12.43 -16.76
C ARG A 409 -0.29 12.55 -17.21
N LEU A 410 0.67 12.49 -16.29
CA LEU A 410 2.10 12.65 -16.56
C LEU A 410 2.83 11.31 -16.62
N GLY A 411 2.25 10.26 -16.08
CA GLY A 411 2.82 8.91 -16.09
C GLY A 411 2.90 8.32 -17.50
N ALA A 412 3.99 7.62 -17.78
CA ALA A 412 4.27 7.01 -19.07
C ALA A 412 3.64 5.61 -19.25
N SER A 413 2.90 5.12 -18.27
CA SER A 413 2.34 3.76 -18.22
C SER A 413 3.40 2.66 -18.30
N ASP A 414 4.52 2.86 -17.63
CA ASP A 414 5.67 1.99 -17.56
C ASP A 414 6.09 1.67 -16.11
N GLU A 415 7.26 1.09 -15.91
CA GLU A 415 7.81 0.76 -14.58
C GLU A 415 8.12 1.96 -13.69
N HIS A 416 8.07 3.17 -14.24
CA HIS A 416 8.33 4.42 -13.51
C HIS A 416 7.06 5.16 -13.09
N SER A 417 5.88 4.64 -13.42
CA SER A 417 4.60 5.32 -13.15
C SER A 417 4.21 5.38 -11.67
N SER A 418 4.74 4.51 -10.82
CA SER A 418 4.49 4.55 -9.36
C SER A 418 5.67 4.00 -8.56
N CYS A 419 5.59 4.11 -7.23
CA CYS A 419 6.39 3.30 -6.33
C CYS A 419 6.02 1.81 -6.46
N TRP A 420 6.75 0.93 -5.77
CA TRP A 420 6.35 -0.46 -5.59
C TRP A 420 5.16 -0.56 -4.63
N VAL A 421 4.01 -0.98 -5.15
CA VAL A 421 2.75 -1.09 -4.39
C VAL A 421 2.52 -2.53 -3.94
N ARG A 422 2.29 -2.72 -2.64
CA ARG A 422 1.99 -4.03 -2.07
C ARG A 422 0.63 -4.53 -2.57
N VAL A 423 0.52 -5.85 -2.73
CA VAL A 423 -0.72 -6.53 -3.12
C VAL A 423 -1.24 -7.35 -1.93
N SER A 424 -2.46 -7.08 -1.53
CA SER A 424 -3.15 -7.85 -0.49
C SER A 424 -3.39 -9.29 -0.98
N GLN A 425 -3.01 -10.26 -0.16
CA GLN A 425 -3.22 -11.67 -0.40
C GLN A 425 -4.26 -12.22 0.59
N SER A 426 -4.98 -13.25 0.20
CA SER A 426 -5.97 -13.89 1.08
C SER A 426 -5.33 -14.51 2.33
N LEU A 427 -4.05 -14.87 2.25
CA LEU A 427 -3.26 -15.41 3.35
C LEU A 427 -1.78 -15.17 3.07
N ALA A 428 -1.03 -14.63 4.05
CA ALA A 428 0.39 -14.33 3.93
C ALA A 428 1.13 -14.72 5.20
N GLY A 429 1.79 -15.87 5.20
CA GLY A 429 2.61 -16.36 6.29
C GLY A 429 4.08 -16.56 5.88
N PRO A 430 4.98 -16.92 6.82
CA PRO A 430 6.39 -17.12 6.54
C PRO A 430 6.60 -18.36 5.65
N ASN A 431 6.80 -18.15 4.35
CA ASN A 431 6.94 -19.18 3.31
C ASN A 431 5.69 -20.05 3.07
N TRP A 432 4.51 -19.59 3.46
CA TRP A 432 3.24 -20.23 3.15
C TRP A 432 2.12 -19.19 2.98
N GLY A 433 1.07 -19.54 2.24
CA GLY A 433 -0.05 -18.65 1.97
C GLY A 433 -0.53 -18.74 0.52
N ALA A 434 -1.27 -17.71 0.10
CA ALA A 434 -1.73 -17.55 -1.27
C ALA A 434 -0.95 -16.40 -1.94
N VAL A 435 -0.61 -16.58 -3.21
CA VAL A 435 0.06 -15.53 -4.00
C VAL A 435 -0.66 -15.38 -5.33
N PHE A 436 -1.32 -14.24 -5.49
CA PHE A 436 -1.97 -13.83 -6.74
C PHE A 436 -1.36 -12.51 -7.18
N LEU A 437 -0.65 -12.55 -8.31
CA LEU A 437 0.01 -11.36 -8.87
C LEU A 437 -0.85 -10.79 -10.01
N PRO A 438 -1.40 -9.59 -9.85
CA PRO A 438 -2.00 -8.87 -10.96
C PRO A 438 -0.97 -8.66 -12.07
N ARG A 439 -1.38 -8.83 -13.33
CA ARG A 439 -0.49 -8.68 -14.48
C ARG A 439 -0.62 -7.31 -15.11
N ILE A 440 0.38 -6.91 -15.88
CA ILE A 440 0.36 -5.67 -16.66
C ILE A 440 -0.91 -5.62 -17.51
N GLY A 441 -1.60 -4.48 -17.45
CA GLY A 441 -2.88 -4.24 -18.09
C GLY A 441 -4.11 -4.58 -17.23
N HIS A 442 -3.96 -5.34 -16.14
CA HIS A 442 -5.09 -5.61 -15.22
C HIS A 442 -5.51 -4.33 -14.50
N GLU A 443 -6.81 -4.19 -14.29
CA GLU A 443 -7.36 -3.15 -13.43
C GLU A 443 -7.43 -3.65 -11.99
N VAL A 444 -6.85 -2.88 -11.09
CA VAL A 444 -6.76 -3.19 -9.66
C VAL A 444 -7.46 -2.14 -8.81
N VAL A 445 -7.99 -2.57 -7.68
CA VAL A 445 -8.56 -1.70 -6.66
C VAL A 445 -7.46 -1.33 -5.68
N VAL A 446 -7.26 -0.04 -5.49
CA VAL A 446 -6.23 0.53 -4.63
C VAL A 446 -6.90 1.24 -3.46
N SER A 447 -6.57 0.82 -2.26
CA SER A 447 -6.89 1.53 -1.02
C SER A 447 -5.64 2.22 -0.49
N PHE A 448 -5.80 3.18 0.41
CA PHE A 448 -4.72 3.94 0.97
C PHE A 448 -4.69 3.73 2.49
N LEU A 449 -3.54 3.37 3.04
CA LEU A 449 -3.41 3.14 4.49
C LEU A 449 -3.67 4.46 5.23
N GLU A 450 -4.59 4.44 6.18
CA GLU A 450 -5.05 5.64 6.91
C GLU A 450 -5.50 6.81 5.99
N GLY A 451 -5.87 6.49 4.74
CA GLY A 451 -6.20 7.50 3.74
C GLY A 451 -5.00 8.28 3.19
N ASP A 452 -3.79 7.87 3.52
CA ASP A 452 -2.57 8.54 3.08
C ASP A 452 -2.28 8.25 1.59
N PRO A 453 -2.33 9.27 0.71
CA PRO A 453 -2.07 9.10 -0.71
C PRO A 453 -0.68 8.51 -1.00
N ASP A 454 0.30 8.70 -0.11
CA ASP A 454 1.66 8.20 -0.26
C ASP A 454 1.78 6.71 0.14
N GLN A 455 0.70 6.09 0.65
CA GLN A 455 0.66 4.70 1.13
C GLN A 455 -0.37 3.84 0.39
N PRO A 456 -0.24 3.66 -0.94
CA PRO A 456 -1.16 2.85 -1.71
C PRO A 456 -1.01 1.36 -1.40
N LEU A 457 -2.15 0.63 -1.40
CA LEU A 457 -2.23 -0.81 -1.22
C LEU A 457 -3.23 -1.39 -2.20
N VAL A 458 -2.83 -2.31 -3.07
CA VAL A 458 -3.75 -3.05 -3.93
C VAL A 458 -4.52 -4.06 -3.09
N THR A 459 -5.84 -3.93 -3.06
CA THR A 459 -6.76 -4.75 -2.26
C THR A 459 -7.57 -5.74 -3.06
N GLY A 460 -7.57 -5.64 -4.40
CA GLY A 460 -8.28 -6.54 -5.29
C GLY A 460 -8.07 -6.21 -6.76
N SER A 461 -8.77 -6.94 -7.61
CA SER A 461 -8.83 -6.72 -9.07
C SER A 461 -10.27 -6.72 -9.54
N VAL A 462 -10.56 -5.99 -10.60
CA VAL A 462 -11.90 -5.91 -11.21
C VAL A 462 -11.82 -6.22 -12.71
N TYR A 463 -12.87 -6.82 -13.22
CA TYR A 463 -13.03 -6.96 -14.66
C TYR A 463 -13.53 -5.64 -15.27
N ASN A 464 -13.20 -5.42 -16.52
CA ASN A 464 -13.63 -4.24 -17.27
C ASN A 464 -13.95 -4.59 -18.74
N GLY A 465 -14.25 -3.61 -19.56
CA GLY A 465 -14.62 -3.81 -20.97
C GLY A 465 -13.53 -4.43 -21.84
N LEU A 466 -12.26 -4.41 -21.44
CA LEU A 466 -11.13 -5.05 -22.12
C LEU A 466 -10.78 -6.42 -21.53
N HIS A 467 -10.98 -6.60 -20.24
CA HIS A 467 -10.68 -7.82 -19.50
C HIS A 467 -11.97 -8.40 -18.94
N LEU A 468 -12.61 -9.26 -19.71
CA LEU A 468 -13.85 -9.93 -19.35
C LEU A 468 -13.61 -11.13 -18.42
N PRO A 469 -14.61 -11.56 -17.64
CA PRO A 469 -14.55 -12.78 -16.85
C PRO A 469 -14.21 -14.00 -17.71
N PRO A 470 -13.63 -15.07 -17.12
CA PRO A 470 -13.20 -16.28 -17.85
C PRO A 470 -14.30 -17.03 -18.58
N TYR A 471 -15.56 -16.80 -18.19
CA TYR A 471 -16.76 -17.37 -18.78
C TYR A 471 -17.81 -16.30 -19.06
N ASP A 472 -18.62 -16.55 -20.08
CA ASP A 472 -19.67 -15.62 -20.50
C ASP A 472 -20.74 -15.47 -19.41
N LEU A 473 -20.84 -14.27 -18.87
CA LEU A 473 -21.89 -13.90 -17.93
C LEU A 473 -22.99 -13.12 -18.67
N PRO A 474 -24.26 -13.28 -18.29
CA PRO A 474 -24.78 -14.08 -17.17
C PRO A 474 -25.01 -15.56 -17.50
N LEU A 475 -24.65 -16.06 -18.68
CA LEU A 475 -24.97 -17.41 -19.14
C LEU A 475 -24.37 -18.50 -18.22
N LYS A 476 -23.15 -18.31 -17.77
CA LYS A 476 -22.43 -19.25 -16.89
C LYS A 476 -22.33 -18.74 -15.45
N LYS A 477 -23.40 -18.18 -14.92
CA LYS A 477 -23.47 -17.58 -13.58
C LYS A 477 -23.30 -18.58 -12.43
N THR A 478 -23.56 -19.87 -12.69
CA THR A 478 -23.39 -20.96 -11.72
C THR A 478 -21.94 -21.43 -11.58
N ARG A 479 -21.05 -20.98 -12.51
CA ARG A 479 -19.67 -21.43 -12.53
C ARG A 479 -18.76 -20.50 -11.73
N THR A 480 -18.15 -21.03 -10.70
CA THR A 480 -17.08 -20.42 -9.91
C THR A 480 -15.74 -20.96 -10.40
N THR A 481 -14.80 -20.08 -10.72
CA THR A 481 -13.51 -20.53 -11.29
C THR A 481 -12.31 -19.76 -10.76
N LEU A 482 -11.18 -20.45 -10.64
CA LEU A 482 -9.86 -19.90 -10.59
C LEU A 482 -9.08 -20.38 -11.82
N ARG A 483 -8.84 -19.46 -12.73
CA ARG A 483 -8.12 -19.73 -13.98
C ARG A 483 -6.86 -18.89 -14.04
N SER A 484 -5.71 -19.54 -14.25
CA SER A 484 -4.44 -18.87 -14.59
C SER A 484 -4.32 -18.66 -16.10
N LYS A 485 -3.28 -17.96 -16.53
CA LYS A 485 -2.88 -17.85 -17.95
C LYS A 485 -1.39 -18.20 -18.07
N THR A 486 -1.03 -18.92 -19.10
CA THR A 486 0.36 -19.20 -19.42
C THR A 486 1.11 -17.91 -19.71
N HIS A 487 2.27 -17.71 -19.06
CA HIS A 487 3.10 -16.52 -19.25
C HIS A 487 3.65 -16.49 -20.68
N LYS A 488 3.44 -15.36 -21.35
CA LYS A 488 3.86 -15.13 -22.76
C LYS A 488 3.41 -16.25 -23.72
N GLY A 489 2.24 -16.84 -23.47
CA GLY A 489 1.72 -17.95 -24.29
C GLY A 489 0.22 -18.14 -24.13
N GLU A 490 -0.31 -19.04 -24.96
CA GLU A 490 -1.70 -19.46 -24.89
C GLU A 490 -1.83 -20.70 -24.00
N GLY A 491 -2.87 -20.75 -23.22
CA GLY A 491 -3.15 -21.85 -22.32
C GLY A 491 -3.41 -21.40 -20.88
N TYR A 492 -3.86 -22.33 -20.05
CA TYR A 492 -4.26 -22.02 -18.68
C TYR A 492 -4.34 -23.26 -17.79
N ASN A 493 -4.17 -23.08 -16.51
CA ASN A 493 -4.58 -24.04 -15.48
C ASN A 493 -5.87 -23.55 -14.85
N GLU A 494 -6.74 -24.49 -14.41
CA GLU A 494 -8.04 -24.12 -13.88
C GLU A 494 -8.52 -25.08 -12.79
N ILE A 495 -9.18 -24.49 -11.79
CA ILE A 495 -10.07 -25.19 -10.89
C ILE A 495 -11.42 -24.48 -11.00
N SER A 496 -12.47 -25.19 -11.41
CA SER A 496 -13.79 -24.62 -11.45
C SER A 496 -14.84 -25.55 -10.83
N LEU A 497 -15.88 -24.93 -10.29
CA LEU A 497 -17.08 -25.58 -9.78
C LEU A 497 -18.26 -25.03 -10.55
N ASP A 498 -19.06 -25.91 -11.10
CA ASP A 498 -20.35 -25.55 -11.69
C ASP A 498 -21.46 -26.12 -10.80
N ASP A 499 -22.32 -25.25 -10.28
CA ASP A 499 -23.40 -25.59 -9.35
C ASP A 499 -24.78 -25.58 -10.05
N GLU A 500 -24.82 -25.77 -11.38
CA GLU A 500 -26.08 -25.91 -12.11
C GLU A 500 -26.74 -27.24 -11.78
N THR A 501 -27.97 -27.20 -11.33
CA THR A 501 -28.72 -28.38 -10.88
C THR A 501 -28.73 -29.50 -11.93
N ASN A 502 -28.29 -30.68 -11.56
CA ASN A 502 -28.09 -31.89 -12.39
C ASN A 502 -26.93 -31.77 -13.40
N HIS A 503 -26.09 -30.73 -13.27
CA HIS A 503 -24.90 -30.52 -14.06
C HIS A 503 -23.71 -30.07 -13.17
N GLU A 504 -23.78 -30.43 -11.89
CA GLU A 504 -22.73 -30.09 -10.91
C GLU A 504 -21.41 -30.72 -11.31
N GLU A 505 -20.37 -29.91 -11.37
CA GLU A 505 -19.06 -30.36 -11.81
C GLU A 505 -17.93 -29.74 -10.94
N LEU A 506 -16.97 -30.55 -10.51
CA LEU A 506 -15.66 -30.10 -10.08
C LEU A 506 -14.65 -30.42 -11.20
N TYR A 507 -14.14 -29.39 -11.86
CA TYR A 507 -13.24 -29.50 -12.97
C TYR A 507 -11.83 -29.05 -12.58
N LEU A 508 -10.83 -29.94 -12.75
CA LEU A 508 -9.40 -29.68 -12.55
C LEU A 508 -8.67 -29.82 -13.88
N ARG A 509 -8.01 -28.76 -14.32
CA ARG A 509 -7.26 -28.73 -15.56
C ARG A 509 -5.82 -28.26 -15.34
N ALA A 510 -4.87 -29.06 -15.74
CA ALA A 510 -3.47 -28.69 -15.89
C ALA A 510 -3.15 -28.49 -17.38
N GLN A 511 -2.49 -27.39 -17.71
CA GLN A 511 -2.07 -27.11 -19.09
C GLN A 511 -1.01 -28.11 -19.58
N LYS A 512 -0.12 -28.52 -18.71
CA LYS A 512 0.98 -29.44 -19.03
C LYS A 512 1.06 -30.57 -18.01
N ASP A 513 1.66 -30.36 -16.89
CA ASP A 513 1.94 -31.38 -15.91
C ASP A 513 1.05 -31.20 -14.67
N MET A 514 0.52 -32.31 -14.12
CA MET A 514 -0.19 -32.32 -12.85
C MET A 514 0.53 -33.26 -11.90
N ASN A 515 1.07 -32.71 -10.79
CA ASN A 515 1.73 -33.48 -9.75
C ASN A 515 0.88 -33.48 -8.48
N THR A 516 0.59 -34.64 -7.95
CA THR A 516 -0.10 -34.82 -6.68
C THR A 516 0.80 -35.60 -5.73
N LEU A 517 1.22 -34.97 -4.63
CA LEU A 517 2.00 -35.62 -3.56
C LEU A 517 1.13 -35.74 -2.31
N VAL A 518 0.95 -36.97 -1.88
CA VAL A 518 0.24 -37.30 -0.62
C VAL A 518 1.21 -38.03 0.26
N LEU A 519 1.62 -37.44 1.37
CA LEU A 519 2.61 -38.03 2.27
C LEU A 519 2.06 -39.16 3.14
N HIS A 520 0.75 -39.30 3.19
CA HIS A 520 0.05 -40.31 4.00
C HIS A 520 -1.03 -41.02 3.17
N ASP A 521 -2.27 -41.01 3.53
CA ASP A 521 -3.31 -41.81 2.89
C ASP A 521 -4.08 -41.03 1.81
N ARG A 522 -4.47 -41.71 0.74
CA ARG A 522 -5.39 -41.24 -0.26
C ARG A 522 -6.62 -42.15 -0.33
N PHE A 523 -7.81 -41.60 -0.11
CA PHE A 523 -9.09 -42.29 -0.24
C PHE A 523 -9.86 -41.73 -1.43
N SER A 524 -10.52 -42.61 -2.20
CA SER A 524 -11.35 -42.23 -3.33
C SER A 524 -12.63 -43.07 -3.30
N HIS A 525 -13.78 -42.39 -3.42
CA HIS A 525 -15.09 -43.01 -3.54
C HIS A 525 -15.83 -42.41 -4.71
N ILE A 526 -16.26 -43.25 -5.66
CA ILE A 526 -16.94 -42.82 -6.90
C ILE A 526 -18.27 -43.58 -6.94
N GLY A 527 -19.38 -42.84 -6.99
CA GLY A 527 -20.74 -43.39 -6.89
C GLY A 527 -21.23 -44.09 -8.15
N GLN A 528 -20.70 -43.71 -9.33
CA GLN A 528 -21.10 -44.31 -10.59
C GLN A 528 -19.88 -44.75 -11.39
N ASP A 529 -19.33 -43.93 -12.25
CA ASP A 529 -18.32 -44.34 -13.20
C ASP A 529 -16.95 -43.67 -12.89
N ASP A 530 -15.87 -44.46 -13.03
CA ASP A 530 -14.49 -43.96 -13.03
C ASP A 530 -13.85 -44.27 -14.39
N GLU A 531 -13.49 -43.25 -15.13
CA GLU A 531 -12.85 -43.38 -16.43
C GLU A 531 -11.44 -42.78 -16.41
N LEU A 532 -10.44 -43.59 -16.75
CA LEU A 532 -9.05 -43.13 -16.91
C LEU A 532 -8.55 -43.38 -18.32
N LYS A 533 -8.23 -42.31 -19.04
CA LYS A 533 -7.60 -42.34 -20.37
C LYS A 533 -6.15 -41.89 -20.30
N VAL A 534 -5.21 -42.74 -20.68
CA VAL A 534 -3.79 -42.43 -20.73
C VAL A 534 -3.28 -42.71 -22.16
N VAL A 535 -2.79 -41.66 -22.83
CA VAL A 535 -2.40 -41.75 -24.26
C VAL A 535 -1.08 -42.48 -24.47
N GLN A 536 -0.14 -42.40 -23.55
CA GLN A 536 1.18 -42.99 -23.72
C GLN A 536 1.48 -44.08 -22.67
N HIS A 537 1.97 -43.66 -21.48
CA HIS A 537 2.46 -44.59 -20.46
C HIS A 537 1.72 -44.40 -19.15
N ARG A 538 1.39 -45.50 -18.50
CA ARG A 538 0.89 -45.51 -17.11
C ARG A 538 1.76 -46.49 -16.33
N GLU A 539 2.35 -46.01 -15.24
CA GLU A 539 3.10 -46.81 -14.26
C GLU A 539 2.35 -46.83 -12.96
N ILE A 540 2.28 -47.98 -12.34
CA ILE A 540 1.73 -48.17 -10.99
C ILE A 540 2.74 -48.99 -10.21
N ALA A 541 3.36 -48.38 -9.19
CA ALA A 541 4.26 -49.02 -8.25
C ALA A 541 3.58 -49.08 -6.87
N VAL A 542 3.44 -50.27 -6.30
CA VAL A 542 2.89 -50.53 -4.98
C VAL A 542 3.89 -51.35 -4.20
N GLN A 543 4.45 -50.77 -3.13
CA GLN A 543 5.43 -51.49 -2.28
C GLN A 543 4.78 -52.48 -1.32
N GLY A 544 3.52 -52.27 -0.98
CA GLY A 544 2.72 -53.12 -0.14
C GLY A 544 1.69 -53.93 -0.94
N ASP A 545 0.57 -54.23 -0.34
CA ASP A 545 -0.53 -55.00 -0.93
C ASP A 545 -1.32 -54.18 -1.97
N ARG A 546 -1.67 -54.81 -3.07
CA ARG A 546 -2.74 -54.31 -3.96
C ARG A 546 -3.92 -55.32 -3.92
N LYS A 547 -5.10 -54.83 -3.49
CA LYS A 547 -6.36 -55.61 -3.50
C LYS A 547 -7.32 -54.99 -4.50
N GLU A 548 -7.97 -55.81 -5.29
CA GLU A 548 -8.95 -55.41 -6.30
C GLU A 548 -10.18 -56.31 -6.19
N LEU A 549 -11.40 -55.74 -6.11
CA LEU A 549 -12.68 -56.42 -6.14
C LEU A 549 -13.54 -55.88 -7.26
N ILE A 550 -14.07 -56.77 -8.06
CA ILE A 550 -14.97 -56.42 -9.18
C ILE A 550 -16.18 -57.32 -9.09
N HIS A 551 -17.35 -56.75 -8.83
CA HIS A 551 -18.62 -57.49 -8.83
C HIS A 551 -19.16 -57.80 -10.22
N GLY A 552 -18.79 -56.98 -11.18
CA GLY A 552 -19.15 -57.15 -12.58
C GLY A 552 -18.05 -57.81 -13.40
N ASN A 553 -18.01 -57.53 -14.66
CA ASN A 553 -17.03 -58.06 -15.59
C ASN A 553 -15.72 -57.25 -15.51
N LYS A 554 -14.58 -57.96 -15.52
CA LYS A 554 -13.28 -57.34 -15.80
C LYS A 554 -12.85 -57.73 -17.21
N THR A 555 -12.63 -56.75 -18.06
CA THR A 555 -12.07 -56.90 -19.39
C THR A 555 -10.68 -56.28 -19.42
N SER A 556 -9.68 -57.07 -19.84
CA SER A 556 -8.35 -56.56 -20.14
C SER A 556 -7.97 -56.86 -21.57
N LEU A 557 -7.70 -55.80 -22.33
CA LEU A 557 -7.24 -55.93 -23.70
C LEU A 557 -5.80 -55.37 -23.80
N ASN A 558 -4.88 -56.23 -24.22
CA ASN A 558 -3.50 -55.86 -24.43
C ASN A 558 -3.11 -56.16 -25.89
N GLU A 559 -2.96 -55.13 -26.72
CA GLU A 559 -2.69 -55.28 -28.16
C GLU A 559 -1.26 -55.67 -28.49
N LYS A 560 -0.34 -55.58 -27.54
CA LYS A 560 1.09 -55.91 -27.76
C LYS A 560 1.54 -57.01 -26.82
N THR A 561 2.38 -56.71 -25.86
CA THR A 561 3.01 -57.71 -24.97
C THR A 561 2.48 -57.52 -23.57
N LEU A 562 2.05 -58.59 -22.94
CA LEU A 562 1.80 -58.68 -21.50
C LEU A 562 2.93 -59.49 -20.85
N ILE A 563 3.61 -58.88 -19.89
CA ILE A 563 4.66 -59.55 -19.08
C ILE A 563 4.17 -59.52 -17.63
N GLU A 564 4.14 -60.73 -17.04
CA GLU A 564 3.76 -60.94 -15.66
C GLU A 564 4.85 -61.75 -14.99
N GLN A 565 5.39 -61.23 -13.91
CA GLN A 565 6.39 -61.93 -13.09
C GLN A 565 5.94 -61.98 -11.64
N VAL A 566 6.00 -63.15 -11.06
CA VAL A 566 5.68 -63.39 -9.65
C VAL A 566 6.80 -64.23 -9.05
N ASP A 567 7.44 -63.72 -8.03
CA ASP A 567 8.63 -64.34 -7.40
C ASP A 567 8.28 -65.33 -6.27
N GLN A 568 7.02 -65.38 -5.81
CA GLN A 568 6.52 -66.31 -4.82
C GLN A 568 5.30 -67.07 -5.32
N ASP A 569 4.32 -67.33 -4.47
CA ASP A 569 3.15 -68.12 -4.78
C ASP A 569 2.09 -67.37 -5.57
N VAL A 570 1.49 -67.97 -6.55
CA VAL A 570 0.30 -67.52 -7.25
C VAL A 570 -0.86 -68.44 -6.88
N THR A 571 -1.92 -67.84 -6.28
CA THR A 571 -3.15 -68.54 -6.03
C THR A 571 -4.29 -67.90 -6.82
N VAL A 572 -4.98 -68.72 -7.62
CA VAL A 572 -6.12 -68.26 -8.45
C VAL A 572 -7.33 -69.14 -8.14
N ASN A 573 -8.48 -68.57 -7.75
CA ASN A 573 -9.71 -69.28 -7.45
C ASN A 573 -10.86 -68.73 -8.32
N TYR A 574 -11.52 -69.58 -9.09
CA TYR A 574 -12.69 -69.30 -9.88
C TYR A 574 -13.88 -70.16 -9.44
N GLN A 575 -15.08 -69.59 -9.43
CA GLN A 575 -16.34 -70.33 -9.10
C GLN A 575 -17.16 -70.65 -10.35
N ALA A 576 -16.72 -70.18 -11.54
CA ALA A 576 -17.40 -70.40 -12.82
C ALA A 576 -16.41 -70.87 -13.91
N ASN A 577 -16.76 -70.73 -15.16
CA ASN A 577 -15.99 -71.24 -16.28
C ASN A 577 -14.79 -70.35 -16.64
N GLU A 578 -13.68 -70.96 -16.97
CA GLU A 578 -12.53 -70.30 -17.61
C GLU A 578 -12.46 -70.70 -19.08
N VAL A 579 -12.21 -69.73 -19.96
CA VAL A 579 -11.89 -69.97 -21.36
C VAL A 579 -10.57 -69.29 -21.70
N VAL A 580 -9.59 -70.05 -22.15
CA VAL A 580 -8.33 -69.51 -22.67
C VAL A 580 -8.22 -69.84 -24.14
N SER A 581 -8.09 -68.80 -24.99
CA SER A 581 -7.84 -68.93 -26.40
C SER A 581 -6.50 -68.28 -26.76
N VAL A 582 -5.57 -68.99 -27.31
CA VAL A 582 -4.26 -68.51 -27.75
C VAL A 582 -4.12 -68.79 -29.24
N ALA A 583 -4.14 -67.72 -30.04
CA ALA A 583 -4.00 -67.84 -31.50
C ALA A 583 -2.56 -68.12 -31.92
N GLY A 584 -1.60 -67.91 -31.08
CA GLY A 584 -0.18 -68.18 -31.32
C GLY A 584 0.35 -69.29 -30.41
N ASN A 585 1.61 -69.23 -30.01
CA ASN A 585 2.22 -70.23 -29.15
C ASN A 585 2.02 -69.91 -27.68
N GLN A 586 1.71 -70.90 -26.88
CA GLN A 586 1.74 -70.82 -25.42
C GLN A 586 2.97 -71.60 -24.92
N HIS A 587 3.87 -70.87 -24.21
CA HIS A 587 5.02 -71.49 -23.53
C HIS A 587 4.86 -71.38 -22.03
N ARG A 588 5.07 -72.48 -21.33
CA ARG A 588 4.98 -72.57 -19.86
C ARG A 588 6.19 -73.32 -19.31
N GLN A 589 7.00 -72.67 -18.48
CA GLN A 589 8.17 -73.28 -17.83
C GLN A 589 7.97 -73.25 -16.35
N LEU A 590 8.22 -74.35 -15.66
CA LEU A 590 8.15 -74.52 -14.23
C LEU A 590 9.42 -75.22 -13.76
N GLU A 591 10.15 -74.61 -12.83
CA GLU A 591 11.41 -75.18 -12.31
C GLU A 591 11.23 -76.15 -11.16
N ALA A 592 10.06 -76.09 -10.49
CA ALA A 592 9.73 -76.93 -9.38
C ALA A 592 8.47 -77.84 -9.64
N HIS A 593 7.50 -77.83 -8.80
CA HIS A 593 6.33 -78.72 -8.92
C HIS A 593 5.11 -77.98 -9.50
N ARG A 594 4.38 -78.70 -10.38
CA ARG A 594 3.04 -78.29 -10.82
C ARG A 594 2.04 -79.29 -10.21
N ARG A 595 1.03 -78.77 -9.47
CA ARG A 595 -0.13 -79.55 -9.03
C ARG A 595 -1.38 -79.05 -9.69
N VAL A 596 -2.15 -79.93 -10.32
CA VAL A 596 -3.47 -79.65 -10.88
C VAL A 596 -4.46 -80.63 -10.27
N GLN A 597 -5.56 -80.08 -9.74
CA GLN A 597 -6.66 -80.95 -9.18
C GLN A 597 -7.97 -80.51 -9.84
N ILE A 598 -8.66 -81.47 -10.49
CA ILE A 598 -9.89 -81.21 -11.24
C ILE A 598 -10.92 -82.13 -10.65
N GLY A 599 -12.08 -81.58 -10.13
CA GLY A 599 -13.08 -82.32 -9.43
C GLY A 599 -14.13 -83.01 -10.29
N GLN A 600 -14.26 -82.69 -11.54
CA GLN A 600 -15.15 -83.36 -12.50
C GLN A 600 -14.40 -83.65 -13.80
N ASN A 601 -14.69 -82.97 -14.89
CA ASN A 601 -14.12 -83.24 -16.19
C ASN A 601 -13.00 -82.26 -16.53
N ASP A 602 -11.82 -82.76 -16.92
CA ASP A 602 -10.79 -82.00 -17.58
C ASP A 602 -10.89 -82.34 -19.06
N THR A 603 -11.05 -81.34 -19.92
CA THR A 603 -11.07 -81.51 -21.34
C THR A 603 -9.95 -80.66 -21.94
N LEU A 604 -8.94 -81.34 -22.42
CA LEU A 604 -7.87 -80.70 -23.19
C LEU A 604 -8.11 -81.00 -24.64
N GLU A 605 -8.47 -79.93 -25.42
CA GLU A 605 -8.64 -80.03 -26.86
C GLU A 605 -7.47 -79.34 -27.55
N ILE A 606 -6.71 -80.06 -28.31
CA ILE A 606 -5.52 -79.55 -28.99
C ILE A 606 -5.68 -79.81 -30.48
N GLY A 607 -5.81 -78.74 -31.30
CA GLY A 607 -5.95 -78.85 -32.75
C GLY A 607 -4.62 -79.10 -33.50
N ALA A 608 -3.49 -79.17 -32.79
CA ALA A 608 -2.18 -79.48 -33.28
C ALA A 608 -1.36 -80.23 -32.23
N ASP A 609 -0.06 -80.34 -32.35
CA ASP A 609 0.77 -81.17 -31.47
C ASP A 609 0.86 -80.66 -30.04
N LEU A 610 0.59 -81.48 -29.05
CA LEU A 610 0.91 -81.29 -27.65
C LEU A 610 2.25 -81.94 -27.31
N THR A 611 3.27 -81.19 -27.00
CA THR A 611 4.52 -81.72 -26.47
C THR A 611 4.60 -81.45 -24.96
N THR A 612 4.60 -82.51 -24.13
CA THR A 612 4.83 -82.40 -22.67
C THR A 612 6.16 -83.07 -22.35
N VAL A 613 7.12 -82.32 -21.83
CA VAL A 613 8.42 -82.84 -21.36
C VAL A 613 8.43 -82.68 -19.82
N ILE A 614 8.59 -83.82 -19.12
CA ILE A 614 8.66 -83.84 -17.66
C ILE A 614 10.01 -84.49 -17.30
N LEU A 615 10.92 -83.71 -16.71
CA LEU A 615 12.25 -84.18 -16.29
C LEU A 615 12.30 -84.70 -14.86
N ALA A 616 11.25 -84.46 -14.11
CA ALA A 616 11.07 -84.99 -12.73
C ALA A 616 9.61 -85.36 -12.48
N SER A 617 9.18 -85.57 -11.30
CA SER A 617 7.83 -86.04 -10.97
C SER A 617 6.77 -84.93 -11.18
N ARG A 618 5.70 -85.36 -11.89
CA ARG A 618 4.47 -84.53 -12.01
C ARG A 618 3.39 -85.30 -11.21
N THR A 619 2.74 -84.62 -10.24
CA THR A 619 1.55 -85.10 -9.58
C THR A 619 0.38 -84.21 -10.00
N THR A 620 -0.65 -84.82 -10.52
CA THR A 620 -1.93 -84.15 -10.81
C THR A 620 -3.01 -84.84 -10.01
N SER A 621 -3.76 -84.10 -9.21
CA SER A 621 -4.89 -84.62 -8.48
C SER A 621 -6.10 -83.73 -8.76
N VAL A 622 -7.17 -84.28 -9.30
CA VAL A 622 -8.39 -83.56 -9.62
C VAL A 622 -9.50 -84.09 -8.79
N GLY A 623 -10.03 -83.36 -7.84
CA GLY A 623 -11.09 -83.73 -6.93
C GLY A 623 -12.36 -82.91 -7.06
N GLY A 624 -12.56 -82.18 -8.17
CA GLY A 624 -13.72 -81.37 -8.43
C GLY A 624 -13.50 -80.50 -9.70
N SER A 625 -14.37 -79.66 -10.03
CA SER A 625 -14.18 -78.74 -11.16
C SER A 625 -13.31 -77.55 -10.73
N ASP A 626 -12.26 -77.38 -11.48
CA ASP A 626 -11.37 -76.23 -11.30
C ASP A 626 -11.26 -75.46 -12.60
N GLN A 627 -11.35 -74.19 -12.55
CA GLN A 627 -11.44 -73.35 -13.73
C GLN A 627 -10.70 -72.02 -13.54
N LEU A 628 -9.77 -71.71 -14.43
CA LEU A 628 -8.96 -70.53 -14.40
C LEU A 628 -9.31 -69.59 -15.55
N THR A 629 -9.66 -68.35 -15.29
CA THR A 629 -9.94 -67.33 -16.31
C THR A 629 -8.96 -66.18 -16.19
N VAL A 630 -8.34 -65.84 -17.26
CA VAL A 630 -7.44 -64.65 -17.37
C VAL A 630 -8.22 -63.51 -17.95
N GLY A 631 -8.84 -62.78 -17.17
CA GLY A 631 -9.67 -61.58 -17.46
C GLY A 631 -10.30 -61.07 -16.18
N GLY A 632 -9.96 -61.77 -15.11
CA GLY A 632 -10.38 -61.40 -13.81
C GLY A 632 -9.22 -60.83 -12.98
N ASP A 633 -9.31 -61.03 -11.79
CA ASP A 633 -8.37 -60.54 -10.79
C ASP A 633 -6.97 -61.05 -11.04
N PHE A 634 -6.05 -60.16 -11.11
CA PHE A 634 -4.65 -60.47 -11.28
C PHE A 634 -3.87 -60.26 -10.00
N HIS A 635 -3.15 -61.23 -9.57
CA HIS A 635 -2.41 -61.20 -8.33
C HIS A 635 -0.91 -61.32 -8.63
N ILE A 636 -0.12 -60.40 -8.19
CA ILE A 636 1.33 -60.46 -8.26
C ILE A 636 1.90 -60.39 -6.85
N GLU A 637 2.71 -61.36 -6.49
CA GLU A 637 3.37 -61.41 -5.21
C GLU A 637 4.88 -61.42 -5.40
N THR A 638 5.61 -60.47 -4.83
CA THR A 638 7.06 -60.39 -4.91
C THR A 638 7.69 -60.58 -3.53
N GLN A 639 8.98 -60.94 -3.47
CA GLN A 639 9.68 -61.12 -2.20
C GLN A 639 9.75 -59.80 -1.43
N GLY A 640 9.09 -59.74 -0.29
CA GLY A 640 9.07 -58.58 0.58
C GLY A 640 7.85 -57.68 0.41
N ASP A 641 7.05 -57.91 -0.61
CA ASP A 641 5.87 -57.14 -0.90
C ASP A 641 4.62 -57.96 -0.93
N THR A 642 3.53 -57.37 -1.00
CA THR A 642 2.24 -57.94 -0.85
C THR A 642 1.72 -58.61 -2.09
N SER A 643 1.09 -59.75 -1.91
CA SER A 643 0.37 -60.41 -2.98
C SER A 643 -0.99 -59.83 -3.24
N ILE A 644 -1.32 -59.71 -4.50
CA ILE A 644 -2.67 -59.41 -4.96
C ILE A 644 -3.38 -60.76 -5.10
N ARG A 645 -4.46 -60.95 -4.35
CA ARG A 645 -5.34 -62.10 -4.52
C ARG A 645 -6.63 -61.64 -5.13
N ALA A 646 -6.97 -62.32 -6.20
CA ALA A 646 -8.29 -62.23 -6.72
C ALA A 646 -8.98 -63.57 -6.48
N GLU A 647 -9.85 -63.61 -5.52
CA GLU A 647 -10.88 -64.64 -5.45
C GLU A 647 -12.10 -64.10 -6.18
N GLY A 648 -12.89 -64.95 -6.83
CA GLY A 648 -14.02 -64.52 -7.63
C GLY A 648 -15.02 -63.59 -6.95
N GLU A 649 -14.97 -63.55 -5.66
CA GLU A 649 -15.64 -62.52 -4.85
C GLU A 649 -14.63 -61.98 -3.85
N ALA A 650 -13.49 -61.60 -4.29
CA ALA A 650 -12.68 -60.75 -3.47
C ALA A 650 -13.40 -59.43 -3.31
N ALA A 651 -14.32 -59.45 -2.44
CA ALA A 651 -15.05 -58.28 -2.12
C ALA A 651 -14.20 -57.37 -1.25
N VAL A 652 -13.52 -56.48 -1.89
CA VAL A 652 -13.48 -55.16 -1.33
C VAL A 652 -14.85 -54.59 -1.61
N VAL A 653 -15.84 -55.01 -0.91
CA VAL A 653 -17.15 -54.41 -0.99
C VAL A 653 -17.21 -53.34 0.07
N SER A 654 -16.86 -52.25 -0.35
CA SER A 654 -17.74 -51.16 -0.01
C SER A 654 -18.03 -50.53 -1.36
N ALA A 655 -19.27 -50.56 -1.76
CA ALA A 655 -19.76 -49.82 -2.89
C ALA A 655 -19.40 -48.34 -2.77
N ASP A 656 -18.65 -47.97 -1.75
CA ASP A 656 -18.56 -46.60 -1.30
C ASP A 656 -17.15 -46.00 -1.31
N GLU A 657 -16.08 -46.83 -1.38
CA GLU A 657 -14.75 -46.29 -1.13
C GLU A 657 -13.63 -47.11 -1.77
N ILE A 658 -12.77 -46.47 -2.56
CA ILE A 658 -11.47 -47.02 -2.89
C ILE A 658 -10.46 -46.39 -1.94
N ARG A 659 -9.69 -47.21 -1.27
CA ARG A 659 -8.74 -46.79 -0.27
C ARG A 659 -7.31 -47.12 -0.66
N VAL A 660 -6.42 -46.14 -0.62
CA VAL A 660 -4.98 -46.35 -0.71
C VAL A 660 -4.35 -45.85 0.59
N GLU A 661 -3.72 -46.69 1.34
CA GLU A 661 -3.09 -46.35 2.61
C GLU A 661 -1.57 -46.51 2.54
N VAL A 662 -0.84 -45.54 3.05
CA VAL A 662 0.60 -45.58 3.26
C VAL A 662 0.89 -45.02 4.65
N GLY A 663 1.07 -45.89 5.64
CA GLY A 663 1.25 -45.46 7.03
C GLY A 663 -0.04 -44.92 7.67
N ALA A 664 0.00 -43.70 8.23
CA ALA A 664 -1.11 -43.06 8.93
C ALA A 664 -1.78 -41.91 8.16
N ALA A 665 -1.59 -41.78 6.86
CA ALA A 665 -2.18 -40.74 6.01
C ALA A 665 -2.91 -41.32 4.81
N GLY A 666 -3.92 -40.63 4.29
CA GLY A 666 -4.66 -41.12 3.16
C GLY A 666 -5.49 -40.10 2.37
N LEU A 667 -6.05 -40.63 1.31
CA LEU A 667 -7.04 -39.99 0.47
C LEU A 667 -8.29 -40.84 0.37
N VAL A 668 -9.44 -40.22 0.56
CA VAL A 668 -10.74 -40.86 0.33
C VAL A 668 -11.48 -40.10 -0.77
N LEU A 669 -11.93 -40.81 -1.76
CA LEU A 669 -12.83 -40.32 -2.78
C LEU A 669 -14.22 -40.92 -2.57
N LYS A 670 -15.25 -40.13 -2.42
CA LYS A 670 -16.62 -40.56 -2.13
C LYS A 670 -17.57 -40.26 -3.30
N SER A 671 -18.59 -41.05 -3.47
CA SER A 671 -19.65 -40.85 -4.47
C SER A 671 -20.39 -39.52 -4.33
N SER A 672 -20.36 -38.89 -3.16
CA SER A 672 -20.91 -37.57 -2.90
C SER A 672 -20.12 -36.43 -3.56
N GLY A 673 -18.98 -36.70 -4.21
CA GLY A 673 -18.08 -35.69 -4.78
C GLY A 673 -17.13 -35.09 -3.74
N VAL A 674 -17.10 -35.60 -2.54
CA VAL A 674 -16.19 -35.13 -1.51
C VAL A 674 -14.83 -35.83 -1.65
N ILE A 675 -13.77 -35.06 -1.68
CA ILE A 675 -12.38 -35.52 -1.64
C ILE A 675 -11.80 -35.13 -0.28
N GLU A 676 -11.42 -36.12 0.51
CA GLU A 676 -10.88 -35.90 1.86
C GLU A 676 -9.40 -36.29 1.88
N PHE A 677 -8.54 -35.36 2.19
CA PHE A 677 -7.14 -35.62 2.49
C PHE A 677 -6.92 -35.52 3.99
N TYR A 678 -6.24 -36.46 4.57
CA TYR A 678 -5.87 -36.45 5.99
C TYR A 678 -4.44 -36.92 6.20
N GLY A 679 -3.78 -36.33 7.18
CA GLY A 679 -2.39 -36.62 7.50
C GLY A 679 -1.79 -35.54 8.40
N THR A 680 -0.59 -35.78 8.88
CA THR A 680 0.12 -34.80 9.72
C THR A 680 0.55 -33.56 8.94
N ALA A 681 0.68 -33.68 7.64
CA ALA A 681 0.89 -32.56 6.72
C ALA A 681 0.34 -32.93 5.34
N ILE A 682 -0.37 -32.02 4.72
CA ILE A 682 -0.85 -32.12 3.33
C ILE A 682 -0.12 -31.05 2.52
N THR A 683 0.72 -31.49 1.61
CA THR A 683 1.44 -30.56 0.72
C THR A 683 0.92 -30.75 -0.70
N LEU A 684 0.34 -29.70 -1.26
CA LEU A 684 -0.08 -29.65 -2.65
C LEU A 684 0.94 -28.81 -3.41
N ASN A 685 1.75 -29.43 -4.23
CA ASN A 685 2.77 -28.74 -5.04
C ASN A 685 2.32 -28.68 -6.49
N GLY A 686 2.06 -27.49 -6.98
CA GLY A 686 1.86 -27.19 -8.40
C GLY A 686 3.06 -26.51 -9.01
N VAL A 687 3.30 -26.70 -10.29
CA VAL A 687 4.44 -26.07 -10.97
C VAL A 687 4.19 -24.55 -11.17
N SER A 688 2.96 -24.10 -11.16
CA SER A 688 2.60 -22.68 -11.25
C SER A 688 1.63 -22.19 -10.19
N ASP A 689 0.57 -22.89 -9.87
CA ASP A 689 -0.36 -22.44 -8.83
C ASP A 689 -1.18 -23.59 -8.26
N VAL A 690 -1.41 -23.59 -6.95
CA VAL A 690 -2.41 -24.41 -6.29
C VAL A 690 -3.54 -23.50 -5.82
N ALA A 691 -4.66 -23.61 -6.48
CA ALA A 691 -5.81 -22.81 -6.16
C ALA A 691 -6.97 -23.66 -5.65
N LEU A 692 -7.53 -23.26 -4.53
CA LEU A 692 -8.69 -23.86 -3.92
C LEU A 692 -9.84 -22.85 -3.99
N GLN A 693 -10.92 -23.18 -4.67
CA GLN A 693 -12.06 -22.31 -4.80
C GLN A 693 -13.38 -23.03 -4.43
N GLY A 694 -14.16 -22.43 -3.57
CA GLY A 694 -15.43 -22.94 -3.13
C GLY A 694 -16.32 -21.87 -2.51
N ALA A 695 -17.60 -22.13 -2.36
CA ALA A 695 -18.55 -21.18 -1.74
C ALA A 695 -18.14 -20.80 -0.30
N LYS A 696 -17.33 -21.61 0.34
CA LYS A 696 -16.71 -21.36 1.64
C LYS A 696 -15.37 -22.09 1.72
N VAL A 697 -14.29 -21.39 2.05
CA VAL A 697 -12.98 -21.96 2.36
C VAL A 697 -12.66 -21.61 3.82
N ASP A 698 -12.70 -22.61 4.70
CA ASP A 698 -12.31 -22.46 6.11
C ASP A 698 -10.97 -23.19 6.33
N ILE A 699 -9.95 -22.40 6.63
CA ILE A 699 -8.65 -22.94 7.01
C ILE A 699 -8.48 -22.63 8.51
N ASN A 700 -8.48 -23.63 9.35
CA ASN A 700 -8.51 -23.54 10.81
C ASN A 700 -9.80 -22.89 11.38
N PRO A 701 -10.90 -23.62 11.51
CA PRO A 701 -12.12 -23.13 12.14
C PRO A 701 -11.95 -22.96 13.66
N GLY A 702 -11.25 -21.97 14.07
CA GLY A 702 -10.97 -21.62 15.47
C GLY A 702 -10.27 -20.26 15.61
N ALA A 703 -9.77 -19.69 14.52
CA ALA A 703 -9.31 -18.31 14.51
C ALA A 703 -10.48 -17.41 14.09
N ALA A 704 -10.76 -16.39 14.89
CA ALA A 704 -11.85 -15.45 14.65
C ALA A 704 -11.80 -14.92 13.21
N ALA A 705 -12.90 -15.08 12.51
CA ALA A 705 -13.09 -14.61 11.16
C ALA A 705 -12.91 -13.08 11.12
N GLY A 706 -11.80 -12.62 10.60
CA GLY A 706 -11.72 -11.28 10.06
C GLY A 706 -12.65 -11.21 8.85
N SER A 707 -13.57 -10.28 8.86
CA SER A 707 -14.53 -10.06 7.78
C SER A 707 -13.82 -9.69 6.48
N ASN A 708 -13.49 -10.66 5.66
CA ASN A 708 -13.10 -10.40 4.28
C ASN A 708 -14.25 -10.76 3.36
N GLN A 709 -14.92 -9.75 2.90
CA GLN A 709 -15.85 -9.88 1.81
C GLN A 709 -15.11 -10.34 0.56
N GLY A 710 -15.41 -11.52 0.08
CA GLY A 710 -15.06 -11.94 -1.24
C GLY A 710 -14.20 -13.17 -1.42
N VAL A 711 -13.69 -13.75 -0.35
CA VAL A 711 -13.02 -15.05 -0.45
C VAL A 711 -13.95 -16.11 0.06
N ASN A 712 -14.42 -16.93 -0.86
CA ASN A 712 -15.16 -18.14 -0.49
C ASN A 712 -14.27 -18.99 0.40
N SER A 713 -14.68 -19.18 1.64
CA SER A 713 -13.95 -20.06 2.55
C SER A 713 -14.05 -21.49 2.03
N LEU A 714 -12.94 -22.10 1.75
CA LEU A 714 -12.90 -23.56 1.64
C LEU A 714 -13.29 -24.13 3.00
N SER A 715 -14.29 -24.97 3.03
CA SER A 715 -14.40 -25.85 4.17
C SER A 715 -13.09 -26.59 4.28
N PRO A 716 -12.43 -26.57 5.44
CA PRO A 716 -11.15 -27.23 5.56
C PRO A 716 -11.31 -28.68 5.14
N ILE A 717 -10.52 -29.09 4.19
CA ILE A 717 -10.43 -30.49 3.80
C ILE A 717 -10.22 -31.35 5.04
N GLY A 718 -9.50 -30.82 6.03
CA GLY A 718 -9.30 -31.48 7.32
C GLY A 718 -10.57 -31.78 8.11
N LEU A 719 -11.65 -31.02 7.95
CA LEU A 719 -12.93 -31.36 8.61
C LEU A 719 -13.66 -32.50 7.93
N SER A 720 -13.45 -32.70 6.63
CA SER A 720 -13.99 -33.82 5.91
C SER A 720 -13.35 -35.14 6.39
N ILE A 721 -12.09 -35.12 6.83
CA ILE A 721 -11.37 -36.28 7.39
C ILE A 721 -12.02 -36.76 8.69
N ALA A 722 -12.65 -35.88 9.45
CA ALA A 722 -13.41 -36.26 10.64
C ALA A 722 -14.52 -37.25 10.39
N ARG A 723 -14.97 -37.34 9.13
CA ARG A 723 -16.03 -38.27 8.74
C ARG A 723 -15.52 -39.64 8.34
N LEU A 724 -14.19 -39.84 8.29
CA LEU A 724 -13.61 -41.15 8.04
C LEU A 724 -13.91 -42.08 9.21
N LYS A 725 -14.52 -43.24 8.90
CA LYS A 725 -14.84 -44.21 9.90
C LYS A 725 -13.60 -44.89 10.45
N PRO A 726 -13.45 -45.00 11.75
CA PRO A 726 -12.29 -45.61 12.39
C PRO A 726 -11.96 -47.04 11.98
N PRO A 727 -12.88 -47.89 11.49
CA PRO A 727 -12.51 -49.25 11.11
C PRO A 727 -11.46 -49.34 10.01
N VAL A 728 -11.22 -48.23 9.30
CA VAL A 728 -10.22 -48.17 8.25
C VAL A 728 -8.84 -47.80 8.79
N ILE A 729 -8.79 -47.29 10.02
CA ILE A 729 -7.53 -46.92 10.68
C ILE A 729 -7.26 -47.96 11.75
N THR A 730 -6.11 -48.63 11.66
CA THR A 730 -5.72 -49.60 12.66
C THR A 730 -5.53 -48.92 14.02
N SER A 731 -5.72 -49.69 15.08
CA SER A 731 -5.55 -49.22 16.45
C SER A 731 -4.15 -48.58 16.68
N ALA A 732 -3.11 -49.12 16.04
CA ALA A 732 -1.76 -48.58 16.11
C ALA A 732 -1.60 -47.22 15.43
N VAL A 733 -2.18 -47.05 14.26
CA VAL A 733 -2.20 -45.76 13.54
C VAL A 733 -2.96 -44.71 14.32
N TYR A 734 -4.10 -45.10 14.90
CA TYR A 734 -4.91 -44.23 15.74
C TYR A 734 -4.12 -43.71 16.95
N GLN A 735 -3.41 -44.60 17.64
CA GLN A 735 -2.60 -44.24 18.79
C GLN A 735 -1.43 -43.32 18.42
N SER A 736 -0.74 -43.61 17.32
CA SER A 736 0.34 -42.78 16.82
C SER A 736 -0.12 -41.34 16.46
N MET A 737 -1.33 -41.21 15.90
CA MET A 737 -1.90 -39.92 15.59
C MET A 737 -2.24 -39.12 16.85
N ILE A 738 -2.72 -39.75 17.92
CA ILE A 738 -2.95 -39.11 19.23
C ILE A 738 -1.60 -38.62 19.81
N GLU A 739 -0.59 -39.46 19.80
CA GLU A 739 0.73 -39.13 20.35
C GLU A 739 1.41 -37.97 19.61
N GLN A 740 1.13 -37.83 18.33
CA GLN A 740 1.64 -36.71 17.51
C GLN A 740 0.81 -35.43 17.61
N GLY A 741 -0.28 -35.44 18.39
CA GLY A 741 -1.14 -34.26 18.57
C GLY A 741 -1.87 -33.81 17.32
N VAL A 742 -2.12 -34.67 16.36
CA VAL A 742 -2.77 -34.34 15.09
C VAL A 742 -4.26 -34.12 15.29
N LEU A 743 -4.81 -33.06 14.78
CA LEU A 743 -6.24 -32.69 14.85
C LEU A 743 -7.16 -33.87 14.39
N MET A 744 -6.68 -34.65 13.46
CA MET A 744 -7.34 -35.88 12.98
C MET A 744 -7.66 -36.91 14.08
N MET A 745 -6.88 -36.94 15.14
CA MET A 745 -7.09 -37.91 16.23
C MET A 745 -8.32 -37.56 17.05
N GLU A 746 -8.57 -36.29 17.26
CA GLU A 746 -9.82 -35.84 17.89
C GLU A 746 -11.04 -36.19 17.02
N LEU A 747 -10.86 -36.12 15.70
CA LEU A 747 -11.90 -36.47 14.73
C LEU A 747 -12.15 -38.01 14.74
N CYS A 748 -11.06 -38.82 14.94
CA CYS A 748 -11.18 -40.27 15.07
C CYS A 748 -11.89 -40.68 16.35
N GLU A 749 -11.77 -39.95 17.46
CA GLU A 749 -12.54 -40.23 18.67
C GLU A 749 -14.05 -40.07 18.43
N CYS A 750 -14.46 -39.12 17.61
CA CYS A 750 -15.86 -38.97 17.22
C CYS A 750 -16.40 -40.19 16.47
N GLY A 751 -15.57 -40.91 15.71
CA GLY A 751 -15.93 -42.12 14.98
C GLY A 751 -16.21 -43.33 15.84
N ARG A 752 -15.91 -43.27 17.13
CA ARG A 752 -16.23 -44.36 18.09
C ARG A 752 -17.63 -44.27 18.70
N GLY A 753 -18.55 -43.59 18.08
CA GLY A 753 -19.95 -43.47 18.52
C GLY A 753 -20.19 -42.28 19.47
N LYS A 754 -19.21 -41.38 19.64
CA LYS A 754 -19.42 -40.10 20.32
C LYS A 754 -19.67 -38.99 19.31
N THR A 755 -20.59 -38.11 19.60
CA THR A 755 -20.88 -36.97 18.75
C THR A 755 -19.69 -36.02 18.76
N CYS A 756 -19.08 -35.78 17.61
CA CYS A 756 -17.93 -34.91 17.49
C CYS A 756 -18.33 -33.44 17.68
N GLN A 757 -17.77 -32.78 18.70
CA GLN A 757 -18.03 -31.36 18.95
C GLN A 757 -17.38 -30.44 17.92
N LEU A 758 -16.43 -30.95 17.13
CA LEU A 758 -15.76 -30.18 16.06
C LEU A 758 -16.60 -30.08 14.78
N HIS A 759 -17.75 -30.75 14.72
CA HIS A 759 -18.71 -30.66 13.62
C HIS A 759 -19.76 -29.55 13.80
N ARG A 760 -19.63 -28.77 14.85
CA ARG A 760 -20.53 -27.61 15.05
C ARG A 760 -19.92 -26.32 14.52
#